data_ada73ffc9beca3ec9c5a08739a65c8ce
#
_entry.id   ada73ffc9beca3ec9c5a08739a65c8ce
#
_cell.length_a   1.000
_cell.length_b   1.000
_cell.length_c   1.000
_cell.angle_alpha   90.00
_cell.angle_beta   90.00
_cell.angle_gamma   90.00
#
_symmetry.space_group_name_H-M   'P 1'
#
loop_
_entity.id
_entity.type
_entity.pdbx_description
1 polymer ?
#
loop_
_entity_poly.entity_id
_entity_poly.type
_entity_poly.pdbx_seq_one_letter_code
_entity_poly.pdbx_strand_id
1 'polypeptide(L)'
;MEKQMASKTQENTVHFPFPYKPYSIQEEFMAELYHVLEDGKIGIFESPTGTGKSLSLICGALSWLRDFEEKKRKEESQVLALDHAKENGFEMQHQTLQSSSTAVVDSQHSKEEPDWITQFVQKKVERDMVDRLKGEQIKRKKREERLEQIRNNVHLRYTSKRKRSENDEIEHLLQLSKHMLSSEGSEMPEVFDREEEELILAEYESDEEKKRGSRLEEEEEEEDLEEEHVTKIYYCSRTHSQLAQFVHEVQKSPFGKAIRLVSLGSRQNLCVNELVRRLGAVQLINDRCMEMQKNKHEKSEASEGKKQQRKSRTVCPFYSYEQMQFLRDKALVEVKDIEQLVSLGKESKACPYYGSRFAIPAAQLVVLPYQMLLHDSTRQASGIRLKDQVVIIDEAHNLIDTITCIYSSEVSGSQLCQAHSQLLQYMERYRRRLKAKNLMYIKQILYLLEKFVCMLGGNVNQNPNTQNISEAGTNLQSINDFLFESQIDNINLFKIQRYCAKSMISRKLFGFLERYGGAAVIQPNKENQKTAGFHHFLQGLHQKTNEETAITLGNLVEETDDNEQPRMASPLMQIEGFLSALTNANEDGRVIINRQATVGQSSLKFLLLNPAVPFAQVLKECRSVIIAGGTMQPVSDFKEQLLSTDVSAERITEFSCGHVIPPKNILPIVLCCGPSNQQLEFTYQKRDLPQMMDEMGRILSNFCNVVPGGVVCFFPSYEYEKKVYAHWEQTGLLARLTVKKKHCSLSGGRLTGALLFSVVGGKMSEGINFSDELGRCVIMVGMPYPNIKSPELQEKIAYLDKSMPRADGQSPGRLLIENLCMKAVNQSIGRAIRHQNDYASIVLVDHRYSRPTILNKLPHWIKTSTQIKPTFGPAFAAVRKFFQEKKSSCSADQC
;
A
#
# COMPACT_ATOMS: atom_id res chain seq x y z
N MET A 1 28.20 -9.88 -49.72
CA MET A 1 27.77 -8.91 -48.73
C MET A 1 27.19 -9.51 -47.47
N GLU A 2 26.99 -10.80 -47.37
CA GLU A 2 26.46 -11.50 -46.14
C GLU A 2 27.55 -12.04 -45.21
N LYS A 3 28.85 -11.87 -45.51
CA LYS A 3 29.95 -12.31 -44.66
C LYS A 3 30.70 -11.21 -43.89
N GLN A 4 30.23 -9.97 -43.97
CA GLN A 4 30.82 -8.83 -43.22
C GLN A 4 29.92 -8.22 -42.12
N MET A 5 28.75 -8.80 -41.83
CA MET A 5 27.87 -8.39 -40.71
C MET A 5 27.96 -9.31 -39.47
N ALA A 6 28.84 -10.32 -39.50
CA ALA A 6 28.94 -11.28 -38.40
C ALA A 6 30.13 -11.02 -37.44
N SER A 7 30.68 -9.81 -37.37
CA SER A 7 31.84 -9.51 -36.51
C SER A 7 31.71 -8.21 -35.70
N LYS A 8 30.49 -7.86 -35.23
CA LYS A 8 30.29 -6.81 -34.21
C LYS A 8 29.08 -7.10 -33.35
N THR A 9 29.16 -8.07 -32.49
CA THR A 9 28.41 -8.15 -31.20
C THR A 9 29.02 -9.31 -30.42
N GLN A 10 30.20 -9.11 -29.83
CA GLN A 10 30.50 -9.74 -28.57
C GLN A 10 29.70 -8.94 -27.51
N GLU A 11 28.40 -9.16 -27.43
CA GLU A 11 27.63 -8.82 -26.28
C GLU A 11 28.20 -9.62 -25.10
N ASN A 12 28.74 -8.91 -24.10
CA ASN A 12 29.07 -9.49 -22.82
C ASN A 12 27.78 -10.06 -22.26
N THR A 13 27.55 -11.36 -22.43
CA THR A 13 26.40 -12.05 -21.88
C THR A 13 26.52 -12.02 -20.35
N VAL A 14 25.76 -11.12 -19.73
CA VAL A 14 25.68 -11.02 -18.26
C VAL A 14 25.17 -12.34 -17.73
N HIS A 15 25.97 -13.02 -16.92
CA HIS A 15 25.55 -14.28 -16.28
C HIS A 15 24.80 -13.95 -14.99
N PHE A 16 23.52 -14.30 -14.94
CA PHE A 16 22.67 -14.12 -13.76
C PHE A 16 22.77 -15.33 -12.82
N PRO A 17 23.19 -15.15 -11.56
CA PRO A 17 23.10 -16.22 -10.57
C PRO A 17 21.63 -16.58 -10.34
N PHE A 18 21.25 -17.81 -10.67
CA PHE A 18 19.88 -18.30 -10.54
C PHE A 18 19.90 -19.64 -9.79
N PRO A 19 18.96 -19.92 -8.86
CA PRO A 19 19.03 -21.16 -8.04
C PRO A 19 18.73 -22.43 -8.82
N TYR A 20 18.12 -22.31 -10.02
CA TYR A 20 17.77 -23.41 -10.92
C TYR A 20 18.21 -23.06 -12.35
N LYS A 21 18.06 -23.98 -13.30
CA LYS A 21 18.24 -23.65 -14.72
C LYS A 21 17.09 -22.71 -15.14
N PRO A 22 17.37 -21.47 -15.54
CA PRO A 22 16.33 -20.55 -15.91
C PRO A 22 15.67 -20.94 -17.24
N TYR A 23 14.44 -20.56 -17.43
CA TYR A 23 13.76 -20.60 -18.74
C TYR A 23 14.27 -19.43 -19.62
N SER A 24 14.26 -19.58 -20.94
CA SER A 24 14.66 -18.52 -21.88
C SER A 24 13.94 -17.20 -21.62
N ILE A 25 12.65 -17.26 -21.33
CA ILE A 25 11.85 -16.06 -20.99
C ILE A 25 12.29 -15.39 -19.69
N GLN A 26 12.88 -16.13 -18.74
CA GLN A 26 13.43 -15.55 -17.51
C GLN A 26 14.79 -14.89 -17.79
N GLU A 27 15.62 -15.49 -18.64
CA GLU A 27 16.89 -14.91 -19.07
C GLU A 27 16.66 -13.60 -19.83
N GLU A 28 15.70 -13.59 -20.77
CA GLU A 28 15.31 -12.38 -21.50
C GLU A 28 14.78 -11.30 -20.55
N PHE A 29 13.93 -11.69 -19.59
CA PHE A 29 13.41 -10.77 -18.58
C PHE A 29 14.52 -10.15 -17.73
N MET A 30 15.46 -10.97 -17.24
CA MET A 30 16.57 -10.49 -16.41
C MET A 30 17.52 -9.58 -17.20
N ALA A 31 17.80 -9.91 -18.46
CA ALA A 31 18.66 -9.11 -19.33
C ALA A 31 18.03 -7.72 -19.59
N GLU A 32 16.75 -7.69 -19.97
CA GLU A 32 16.06 -6.42 -20.23
C GLU A 32 15.94 -5.58 -18.95
N LEU A 33 15.63 -6.21 -17.79
CA LEU A 33 15.60 -5.54 -16.51
C LEU A 33 16.96 -4.90 -16.18
N TYR A 34 18.05 -5.63 -16.40
CA TYR A 34 19.39 -5.15 -16.16
C TYR A 34 19.72 -3.92 -17.01
N HIS A 35 19.37 -3.96 -18.31
CA HIS A 35 19.57 -2.82 -19.23
C HIS A 35 18.76 -1.60 -18.81
N VAL A 36 17.48 -1.77 -18.45
CA VAL A 36 16.62 -0.68 -17.99
C VAL A 36 17.18 -0.01 -16.73
N LEU A 37 17.71 -0.81 -15.78
CA LEU A 37 18.32 -0.30 -14.56
C LEU A 37 19.66 0.42 -14.84
N GLU A 38 20.49 -0.10 -15.75
CA GLU A 38 21.76 0.52 -16.11
C GLU A 38 21.54 1.86 -16.84
N ASP A 39 20.57 1.91 -17.77
CA ASP A 39 20.22 3.11 -18.52
C ASP A 39 19.45 4.16 -17.67
N GLY A 40 18.99 3.81 -16.46
CA GLY A 40 18.19 4.71 -15.62
C GLY A 40 16.80 5.00 -16.20
N LYS A 41 16.21 4.04 -16.88
CA LYS A 41 14.89 4.16 -17.53
C LYS A 41 13.75 3.74 -16.61
N ILE A 42 12.53 3.97 -17.09
CA ILE A 42 11.28 3.47 -16.51
C ILE A 42 10.89 2.22 -17.28
N GLY A 43 10.77 1.08 -16.57
CA GLY A 43 10.40 -0.19 -17.17
C GLY A 43 8.96 -0.60 -16.82
N ILE A 44 8.17 -0.97 -17.83
CA ILE A 44 6.87 -1.62 -17.63
C ILE A 44 7.04 -3.09 -18.03
N PHE A 45 7.01 -3.98 -17.04
CA PHE A 45 7.30 -5.39 -17.18
C PHE A 45 6.06 -6.25 -16.97
N GLU A 46 5.62 -6.93 -18.00
CA GLU A 46 4.57 -7.94 -17.90
C GLU A 46 5.17 -9.33 -17.95
N SER A 47 4.94 -10.11 -16.89
CA SER A 47 5.33 -11.52 -16.82
C SER A 47 4.18 -12.31 -16.23
N PRO A 48 3.55 -13.22 -16.98
CA PRO A 48 2.38 -13.97 -16.56
C PRO A 48 2.62 -14.74 -15.25
N THR A 49 1.55 -15.03 -14.55
CA THR A 49 1.64 -15.83 -13.31
C THR A 49 2.18 -17.23 -13.60
N GLY A 50 3.06 -17.75 -12.72
CA GLY A 50 3.68 -19.07 -12.92
C GLY A 50 4.98 -19.09 -13.74
N THR A 51 5.45 -17.92 -14.22
CA THR A 51 6.72 -17.79 -14.95
C THR A 51 7.93 -17.56 -14.05
N GLY A 52 7.74 -17.44 -12.73
CA GLY A 52 8.82 -17.16 -11.78
C GLY A 52 9.26 -15.68 -11.75
N LYS A 53 8.32 -14.75 -12.04
CA LYS A 53 8.56 -13.30 -12.07
C LYS A 53 9.35 -12.76 -10.87
N SER A 54 8.94 -13.09 -9.63
CA SER A 54 9.59 -12.58 -8.43
C SER A 54 11.06 -12.97 -8.35
N LEU A 55 11.38 -14.23 -8.70
CA LEU A 55 12.75 -14.71 -8.70
C LEU A 55 13.58 -14.04 -9.81
N SER A 56 12.99 -13.83 -10.99
CA SER A 56 13.66 -13.11 -12.09
C SER A 56 13.91 -11.64 -11.73
N LEU A 57 12.96 -10.98 -11.04
CA LEU A 57 13.16 -9.63 -10.48
C LEU A 57 14.31 -9.62 -9.46
N ILE A 58 14.36 -10.59 -8.54
CA ILE A 58 15.42 -10.69 -7.53
C ILE A 58 16.77 -10.87 -8.22
N CYS A 59 16.89 -11.86 -9.07
CA CYS A 59 18.19 -12.21 -9.67
C CYS A 59 18.69 -11.12 -10.65
N GLY A 60 17.82 -10.56 -11.46
CA GLY A 60 18.19 -9.48 -12.39
C GLY A 60 18.57 -8.18 -11.67
N ALA A 61 17.73 -7.73 -10.75
CA ALA A 61 17.96 -6.46 -10.04
C ALA A 61 19.14 -6.51 -9.06
N LEU A 62 19.32 -7.63 -8.34
CA LEU A 62 20.45 -7.76 -7.41
C LEU A 62 21.78 -8.02 -8.13
N SER A 63 21.78 -8.64 -9.31
CA SER A 63 22.97 -8.70 -10.16
C SER A 63 23.40 -7.31 -10.60
N TRP A 64 22.47 -6.53 -11.11
CA TRP A 64 22.74 -5.14 -11.46
C TRP A 64 23.26 -4.33 -10.26
N LEU A 65 22.61 -4.44 -9.09
CA LEU A 65 23.02 -3.68 -7.91
C LEU A 65 24.46 -4.01 -7.48
N ARG A 66 24.82 -5.32 -7.50
CA ARG A 66 26.18 -5.78 -7.19
C ARG A 66 27.20 -5.17 -8.16
N ASP A 67 26.92 -5.27 -9.45
CA ASP A 67 27.83 -4.82 -10.51
C ASP A 67 27.94 -3.29 -10.50
N PHE A 68 26.85 -2.59 -10.23
CA PHE A 68 26.82 -1.14 -10.09
C PHE A 68 27.60 -0.64 -8.86
N GLU A 69 27.45 -1.30 -7.70
CA GLU A 69 28.25 -0.99 -6.50
C GLU A 69 29.74 -1.28 -6.74
N GLU A 70 30.08 -2.34 -7.46
CA GLU A 70 31.47 -2.67 -7.78
C GLU A 70 32.09 -1.63 -8.72
N LYS A 71 31.33 -1.18 -9.73
CA LYS A 71 31.75 -0.11 -10.65
C LYS A 71 31.98 1.19 -9.89
N LYS A 72 31.04 1.59 -9.05
CA LYS A 72 31.16 2.79 -8.21
C LYS A 72 32.38 2.71 -7.28
N ARG A 73 32.62 1.56 -6.64
CA ARG A 73 33.83 1.35 -5.80
C ARG A 73 35.13 1.48 -6.57
N LYS A 74 35.18 1.00 -7.82
CA LYS A 74 36.36 1.14 -8.68
C LYS A 74 36.59 2.60 -9.04
N GLU A 75 35.54 3.35 -9.39
CA GLU A 75 35.60 4.77 -9.68
C GLU A 75 36.08 5.59 -8.45
N GLU A 76 35.49 5.35 -7.26
CA GLU A 76 35.91 5.95 -5.98
C GLU A 76 37.40 5.66 -5.67
N SER A 77 37.83 4.42 -5.87
CA SER A 77 39.23 4.02 -5.62
C SER A 77 40.20 4.70 -6.59
N GLN A 78 39.79 4.89 -7.85
CA GLN A 78 40.60 5.61 -8.84
C GLN A 78 40.78 7.09 -8.47
N VAL A 79 39.69 7.76 -8.01
CA VAL A 79 39.74 9.16 -7.56
C VAL A 79 40.68 9.29 -6.36
N LEU A 80 40.60 8.41 -5.39
CA LEU A 80 41.47 8.42 -4.19
C LEU A 80 42.92 8.10 -4.55
N ALA A 81 43.18 7.20 -5.49
CA ALA A 81 44.55 6.90 -5.96
C ALA A 81 45.18 8.10 -6.71
N LEU A 82 44.40 8.85 -7.49
CA LEU A 82 44.86 10.06 -8.18
C LEU A 82 45.19 11.17 -7.18
N ASP A 83 44.43 11.31 -6.10
CA ASP A 83 44.70 12.25 -5.00
C ASP A 83 46.02 11.91 -4.27
N HIS A 84 46.22 10.65 -3.89
CA HIS A 84 47.48 10.19 -3.29
C HIS A 84 48.70 10.36 -4.23
N ALA A 85 48.49 10.20 -5.55
CA ALA A 85 49.55 10.43 -6.53
C ALA A 85 49.92 11.95 -6.62
N LYS A 86 48.92 12.84 -6.52
CA LYS A 86 49.13 14.30 -6.47
C LYS A 86 49.83 14.70 -5.16
N GLU A 87 49.52 14.12 -4.01
CA GLU A 87 50.18 14.39 -2.73
C GLU A 87 51.63 13.92 -2.66
N ASN A 88 51.97 12.84 -3.40
CA ASN A 88 53.33 12.27 -3.45
C ASN A 88 54.24 12.86 -4.57
N GLY A 89 53.82 13.92 -5.26
CA GLY A 89 54.68 14.69 -6.18
C GLY A 89 54.99 14.00 -7.51
N PHE A 90 54.22 13.01 -7.98
CA PHE A 90 54.34 12.43 -9.32
C PHE A 90 53.47 13.21 -10.31
N GLU A 91 54.07 14.17 -11.03
CA GLU A 91 53.46 14.77 -12.23
C GLU A 91 53.33 13.72 -13.35
N MET A 92 52.15 13.10 -13.49
CA MET A 92 51.83 12.35 -14.71
C MET A 92 51.17 13.25 -15.73
N GLN A 93 51.71 13.23 -16.92
CA GLN A 93 51.26 13.96 -18.10
C GLN A 93 49.81 13.61 -18.41
N HIS A 94 48.98 14.64 -18.59
CA HIS A 94 47.60 14.56 -19.03
C HIS A 94 47.42 13.72 -20.31
N GLN A 95 46.82 12.53 -20.18
CA GLN A 95 46.02 11.91 -21.22
C GLN A 95 44.56 12.04 -20.89
N THR A 96 43.92 12.85 -21.73
CA THR A 96 42.53 13.22 -21.79
C THR A 96 41.60 11.99 -21.79
N LEU A 97 40.82 11.81 -20.74
CA LEU A 97 39.58 11.03 -20.79
C LEU A 97 38.40 11.98 -20.97
N GLN A 98 38.04 12.20 -22.24
CA GLN A 98 36.74 12.78 -22.59
C GLN A 98 35.69 11.65 -22.46
N SER A 99 34.77 11.79 -21.54
CA SER A 99 33.48 11.12 -21.60
C SER A 99 32.36 12.15 -21.53
N SER A 100 31.82 12.39 -22.69
CA SER A 100 30.45 12.79 -23.04
C SER A 100 29.50 13.26 -21.94
N SER A 101 29.28 14.56 -21.89
CA SER A 101 27.98 15.15 -21.67
C SER A 101 27.81 16.34 -22.62
N THR A 102 27.04 16.09 -23.65
CA THR A 102 26.62 17.10 -24.64
C THR A 102 25.58 18.02 -24.04
N ALA A 103 25.93 19.26 -23.81
CA ALA A 103 25.00 20.38 -23.86
C ALA A 103 25.62 21.46 -24.75
N VAL A 104 25.04 21.59 -25.91
CA VAL A 104 25.36 22.62 -26.90
C VAL A 104 24.82 23.95 -26.37
N VAL A 105 25.73 24.91 -26.14
CA VAL A 105 25.39 26.34 -26.20
C VAL A 105 26.52 27.03 -26.95
N ASP A 106 26.15 27.53 -28.08
CA ASP A 106 26.91 28.36 -28.94
C ASP A 106 27.12 29.75 -28.31
N SER A 107 28.36 30.18 -28.12
CA SER A 107 28.69 31.62 -28.10
C SER A 107 30.19 31.84 -28.21
N GLN A 108 30.54 32.68 -29.15
CA GLN A 108 31.86 33.13 -29.56
C GLN A 108 32.58 33.93 -28.49
N HIS A 109 33.91 33.76 -28.49
CA HIS A 109 34.97 34.70 -28.07
C HIS A 109 35.00 35.18 -26.60
N SER A 110 35.99 34.64 -25.86
CA SER A 110 37.13 35.37 -25.34
C SER A 110 38.04 34.41 -24.56
N LYS A 111 39.35 34.46 -24.81
CA LYS A 111 40.38 33.85 -23.96
C LYS A 111 40.50 34.73 -22.73
N GLU A 112 39.72 34.46 -21.69
CA GLU A 112 39.95 34.94 -20.35
C GLU A 112 40.68 33.83 -19.57
N GLU A 113 41.82 34.15 -18.99
CA GLU A 113 42.53 33.30 -18.07
C GLU A 113 41.58 32.98 -16.90
N PRO A 114 41.51 31.71 -16.43
CA PRO A 114 40.58 31.33 -15.38
C PRO A 114 40.93 32.13 -14.10
N ASP A 115 39.98 32.89 -13.64
CA ASP A 115 40.09 33.69 -12.43
C ASP A 115 40.57 32.80 -11.27
N TRP A 116 41.59 33.23 -10.54
CA TRP A 116 42.17 32.50 -9.41
C TRP A 116 41.12 32.06 -8.36
N ILE A 117 40.01 32.82 -8.24
CA ILE A 117 38.89 32.52 -7.38
C ILE A 117 38.20 31.24 -7.87
N THR A 118 37.96 31.11 -9.16
CA THR A 118 37.32 29.91 -9.77
C THR A 118 38.20 28.68 -9.56
N GLN A 119 39.53 28.82 -9.76
CA GLN A 119 40.47 27.72 -9.51
C GLN A 119 40.53 27.35 -8.01
N PHE A 120 40.48 28.34 -7.10
CA PHE A 120 40.48 28.10 -5.67
C PHE A 120 39.19 27.38 -5.22
N VAL A 121 38.01 27.81 -5.69
CA VAL A 121 36.73 27.18 -5.40
C VAL A 121 36.72 25.76 -5.91
N GLN A 122 37.22 25.54 -7.13
CA GLN A 122 37.27 24.19 -7.72
C GLN A 122 38.20 23.28 -6.93
N LYS A 123 39.40 23.72 -6.56
CA LYS A 123 40.33 22.96 -5.69
C LYS A 123 39.74 22.69 -4.31
N LYS A 124 38.98 23.63 -3.74
CA LYS A 124 38.28 23.41 -2.47
C LYS A 124 37.18 22.33 -2.60
N VAL A 125 36.36 22.41 -3.63
CA VAL A 125 35.33 21.43 -3.91
C VAL A 125 35.94 20.03 -4.13
N GLU A 126 37.06 19.93 -4.86
CA GLU A 126 37.78 18.67 -5.05
C GLU A 126 38.30 18.08 -3.71
N ARG A 127 38.89 18.93 -2.83
CA ARG A 127 39.33 18.48 -1.50
C ARG A 127 38.19 18.05 -0.63
N ASP A 128 37.14 18.84 -0.52
CA ASP A 128 35.95 18.51 0.27
C ASP A 128 35.34 17.21 -0.21
N MET A 129 35.33 16.94 -1.55
CA MET A 129 34.88 15.70 -2.13
C MET A 129 35.77 14.51 -1.75
N VAL A 130 37.08 14.63 -1.81
CA VAL A 130 38.03 13.59 -1.46
C VAL A 130 37.97 13.27 0.05
N ASP A 131 37.89 14.26 0.91
CA ASP A 131 37.78 14.09 2.35
C ASP A 131 36.48 13.39 2.71
N ARG A 132 35.40 13.74 2.04
CA ARG A 132 34.13 13.05 2.17
C ARG A 132 34.24 11.57 1.74
N LEU A 133 34.83 11.27 0.58
CA LEU A 133 35.03 9.90 0.09
C LEU A 133 35.92 9.07 1.06
N LYS A 134 36.99 9.65 1.60
CA LYS A 134 37.84 9.02 2.63
C LYS A 134 37.00 8.67 3.88
N GLY A 135 36.18 9.61 4.35
CA GLY A 135 35.29 9.44 5.50
C GLY A 135 34.26 8.33 5.27
N GLU A 136 33.62 8.32 4.10
CA GLU A 136 32.64 7.32 3.68
C GLU A 136 33.29 5.91 3.60
N GLN A 137 34.49 5.80 3.06
CA GLN A 137 35.24 4.54 3.01
C GLN A 137 35.56 3.98 4.41
N ILE A 138 35.96 4.82 5.35
CA ILE A 138 36.25 4.41 6.74
C ILE A 138 34.96 3.94 7.43
N LYS A 139 33.86 4.71 7.28
CA LYS A 139 32.54 4.33 7.84
C LYS A 139 32.06 2.98 7.27
N ARG A 140 32.23 2.77 5.94
CA ARG A 140 31.88 1.52 5.25
C ARG A 140 32.68 0.34 5.79
N LYS A 141 34.02 0.47 5.90
CA LYS A 141 34.87 -0.59 6.42
C LYS A 141 34.51 -0.96 7.85
N LYS A 142 34.32 0.00 8.74
CA LYS A 142 33.89 -0.24 10.13
C LYS A 142 32.54 -0.97 10.20
N ARG A 143 31.58 -0.61 9.31
CA ARG A 143 30.29 -1.27 9.23
C ARG A 143 30.43 -2.71 8.75
N GLU A 144 31.21 -2.98 7.71
CA GLU A 144 31.44 -4.33 7.17
C GLU A 144 32.11 -5.23 8.20
N GLU A 145 33.16 -4.77 8.88
CA GLU A 145 33.83 -5.49 9.96
C GLU A 145 32.87 -5.84 11.10
N ARG A 146 32.00 -4.91 11.48
CA ARG A 146 31.02 -5.11 12.53
C ARG A 146 29.96 -6.15 12.14
N LEU A 147 29.42 -6.07 10.92
CA LEU A 147 28.46 -7.05 10.43
C LEU A 147 29.08 -8.44 10.29
N GLU A 148 30.34 -8.54 9.89
CA GLU A 148 31.07 -9.80 9.82
C GLU A 148 31.30 -10.41 11.21
N GLN A 149 31.64 -9.63 12.21
CA GLN A 149 31.74 -10.08 13.61
C GLN A 149 30.41 -10.65 14.11
N ILE A 150 29.28 -10.04 13.76
CA ILE A 150 27.95 -10.53 14.12
C ILE A 150 27.62 -11.84 13.36
N ARG A 151 27.98 -11.94 12.09
CA ARG A 151 27.82 -13.19 11.30
C ARG A 151 28.59 -14.36 11.93
N ASN A 152 29.76 -14.08 12.46
CA ASN A 152 30.62 -15.08 13.11
C ASN A 152 30.22 -15.37 14.57
N ASN A 153 29.03 -14.96 15.02
CA ASN A 153 28.52 -15.13 16.39
C ASN A 153 29.43 -14.57 17.49
N VAL A 154 30.26 -13.58 17.18
CA VAL A 154 31.08 -12.90 18.18
C VAL A 154 30.15 -12.01 19.01
N HIS A 155 30.15 -12.20 20.35
CA HIS A 155 29.39 -11.33 21.27
C HIS A 155 30.00 -9.93 21.27
N LEU A 156 29.44 -9.04 20.44
CA LEU A 156 29.73 -7.62 20.49
C LEU A 156 29.08 -7.01 21.74
N ARG A 157 29.90 -6.53 22.64
CA ARG A 157 29.44 -5.63 23.71
C ARG A 157 29.30 -4.23 23.10
N TYR A 158 28.07 -3.77 22.95
CA TYR A 158 27.82 -2.37 22.67
C TYR A 158 28.19 -1.57 23.90
N THR A 159 29.43 -1.10 23.96
CA THR A 159 29.93 -0.33 25.09
C THR A 159 29.48 1.11 24.97
N SER A 160 28.38 1.41 25.57
CA SER A 160 28.14 2.75 26.10
C SER A 160 28.93 2.90 27.39
N LYS A 161 29.65 3.98 27.56
CA LYS A 161 30.33 4.36 28.80
C LYS A 161 29.34 4.69 29.95
N ARG A 162 28.07 4.38 29.81
CA ARG A 162 27.00 4.56 30.81
C ARG A 162 26.68 3.23 31.50
N LYS A 163 26.87 3.25 32.74
CA LYS A 163 26.70 2.31 33.84
C LYS A 163 25.63 1.21 33.66
N ARG A 164 25.92 0.07 34.25
CA ARG A 164 25.19 -1.16 34.60
C ARG A 164 23.73 -1.01 35.12
N SER A 165 23.19 0.22 35.15
CA SER A 165 21.87 0.59 35.69
C SER A 165 20.70 0.44 34.70
N GLU A 166 20.97 0.41 33.35
CA GLU A 166 19.85 0.44 32.36
C GLU A 166 19.13 -0.90 32.17
N ASN A 167 19.82 -2.03 32.36
CA ASN A 167 19.15 -3.34 32.28
C ASN A 167 18.17 -3.56 33.46
N ASP A 168 18.52 -3.07 34.63
CA ASP A 168 17.67 -3.16 35.81
C ASP A 168 16.45 -2.21 35.68
N GLU A 169 16.61 -1.04 35.02
CA GLU A 169 15.49 -0.13 34.72
C GLU A 169 14.52 -0.73 33.68
N ILE A 170 15.01 -1.42 32.66
CA ILE A 170 14.16 -2.07 31.65
C ILE A 170 13.39 -3.23 32.26
N GLU A 171 14.03 -4.02 33.10
CA GLU A 171 13.37 -5.13 33.81
C GLU A 171 12.33 -4.62 34.80
N HIS A 172 12.63 -3.52 35.49
CA HIS A 172 11.72 -2.83 36.39
C HIS A 172 10.54 -2.18 35.64
N LEU A 173 10.77 -1.58 34.45
CA LEU A 173 9.72 -1.04 33.60
C LEU A 173 8.82 -2.14 32.99
N LEU A 174 9.40 -3.29 32.64
CA LEU A 174 8.64 -4.46 32.20
C LEU A 174 7.81 -5.09 33.33
N GLN A 175 8.34 -5.10 34.56
CA GLN A 175 7.61 -5.56 35.75
C GLN A 175 6.50 -4.57 36.11
N LEU A 176 6.76 -3.26 36.05
CA LEU A 176 5.73 -2.22 36.25
C LEU A 176 4.61 -2.32 35.20
N SER A 177 4.97 -2.57 33.96
CA SER A 177 4.01 -2.80 32.87
C SER A 177 3.14 -4.04 33.12
N LYS A 178 3.72 -5.13 33.63
CA LYS A 178 2.99 -6.33 34.03
C LYS A 178 2.12 -6.10 35.26
N HIS A 179 2.61 -5.33 36.22
CA HIS A 179 1.88 -5.04 37.48
C HIS A 179 0.67 -4.13 37.23
N MET A 180 0.76 -3.21 36.25
CA MET A 180 -0.38 -2.38 35.83
C MET A 180 -1.49 -3.19 35.14
N LEU A 181 -1.15 -4.35 34.56
CA LEU A 181 -2.12 -5.28 33.98
C LEU A 181 -2.86 -6.14 35.02
N SER A 182 -2.30 -6.27 36.23
CA SER A 182 -2.85 -7.11 37.29
C SER A 182 -3.59 -6.34 38.40
N SER A 183 -3.57 -5.01 38.40
CA SER A 183 -4.23 -4.17 39.41
C SER A 183 -5.47 -3.47 38.86
N GLU A 184 -6.43 -4.23 38.37
CA GLU A 184 -7.82 -3.77 38.34
C GLU A 184 -8.45 -4.01 39.72
N GLY A 185 -8.46 -2.99 40.54
CA GLY A 185 -9.21 -3.02 41.80
C GLY A 185 -8.49 -2.47 43.01
N SER A 186 -8.18 -1.19 43.05
CA SER A 186 -8.11 -0.45 44.30
C SER A 186 -8.26 1.06 44.03
N GLU A 187 -9.27 1.62 44.69
CA GLU A 187 -9.58 3.04 44.70
C GLU A 187 -8.34 3.88 45.11
N MET A 188 -8.03 4.89 44.29
CA MET A 188 -6.98 5.88 44.55
C MET A 188 -7.61 7.27 44.71
N PRO A 189 -7.35 7.99 45.79
CA PRO A 189 -7.73 9.39 45.89
C PRO A 189 -6.66 10.32 45.33
N GLU A 190 -7.10 11.39 44.65
CA GLU A 190 -6.41 12.63 44.36
C GLU A 190 -5.19 12.58 43.41
N VAL A 191 -5.38 12.11 42.16
CA VAL A 191 -4.44 12.30 41.06
C VAL A 191 -5.06 13.21 39.96
N PHE A 192 -6.18 13.84 40.23
CA PHE A 192 -7.05 14.45 39.20
C PHE A 192 -6.51 15.71 38.52
N ASP A 193 -5.55 16.43 39.10
CA ASP A 193 -5.23 17.78 38.61
C ASP A 193 -4.09 17.85 37.55
N ARG A 194 -3.17 16.90 37.55
CA ARG A 194 -1.99 16.92 36.63
C ARG A 194 -2.22 16.24 35.27
N GLU A 195 -3.04 15.21 35.22
CA GLU A 195 -3.40 14.56 33.95
C GLU A 195 -4.35 15.44 33.11
N GLU A 196 -5.04 16.38 33.76
CA GLU A 196 -5.88 17.35 33.08
C GLU A 196 -5.05 18.42 32.35
N GLU A 197 -3.84 18.75 32.84
CA GLU A 197 -2.93 19.68 32.17
C GLU A 197 -2.38 19.14 30.85
N GLU A 198 -2.17 17.84 30.74
CA GLU A 198 -1.72 17.20 29.48
C GLU A 198 -2.77 17.25 28.36
N LEU A 199 -4.05 17.33 28.72
CA LEU A 199 -5.14 17.45 27.73
C LEU A 199 -5.29 18.88 27.19
N ILE A 200 -4.70 19.88 27.81
CA ILE A 200 -4.81 21.28 27.40
C ILE A 200 -3.80 21.57 26.29
N LEU A 201 -4.25 22.31 25.27
CA LEU A 201 -3.37 22.75 24.19
C LEU A 201 -2.33 23.73 24.68
N ALA A 202 -1.05 23.45 24.42
CA ALA A 202 0.02 24.42 24.61
C ALA A 202 -0.16 25.64 23.70
N GLU A 203 0.52 26.75 23.97
CA GLU A 203 0.45 27.93 23.13
C GLU A 203 0.95 27.64 21.72
N TYR A 204 0.17 28.02 20.71
CA TYR A 204 0.54 27.82 19.33
C TYR A 204 1.43 28.96 18.84
N GLU A 205 2.64 28.64 18.44
CA GLU A 205 3.57 29.55 17.81
C GLU A 205 3.64 29.27 16.30
N SER A 206 3.48 30.31 15.48
CA SER A 206 3.64 30.18 14.03
C SER A 206 5.11 30.22 13.63
N ASP A 207 5.47 29.60 12.49
CA ASP A 207 6.85 29.55 12.01
C ASP A 207 7.46 30.92 11.72
N GLU A 208 6.61 31.96 11.54
CA GLU A 208 7.06 33.35 11.35
C GLU A 208 7.61 33.96 12.64
N GLU A 209 7.22 33.46 13.82
CA GLU A 209 7.67 33.94 15.12
C GLU A 209 8.97 33.26 15.58
N LYS A 210 9.26 32.03 15.11
CA LYS A 210 10.47 31.26 15.48
C LYS A 210 11.78 31.75 14.85
N LYS A 211 11.77 32.65 13.88
CA LYS A 211 13.00 33.15 13.22
C LYS A 211 13.93 34.00 14.11
N ARG A 212 13.63 34.20 15.39
CA ARG A 212 14.39 35.05 16.31
C ARG A 212 15.09 34.37 17.48
N GLY A 213 15.01 33.07 17.67
CA GLY A 213 15.63 32.41 18.79
C GLY A 213 15.78 30.92 18.65
N SER A 214 16.96 30.41 18.83
CA SER A 214 17.38 29.03 19.00
C SER A 214 17.52 28.18 17.73
N ARG A 215 18.75 28.15 17.23
CA ARG A 215 19.19 27.25 16.14
C ARG A 215 20.56 26.63 16.46
N LEU A 216 20.83 26.25 17.69
CA LEU A 216 22.19 25.80 18.04
C LEU A 216 22.27 24.52 18.89
N GLU A 217 21.17 23.89 19.34
CA GLU A 217 21.28 22.75 20.26
C GLU A 217 20.71 21.44 19.77
N GLU A 218 19.98 21.41 18.63
CA GLU A 218 19.44 20.17 18.05
C GLU A 218 20.37 19.50 17.01
N GLU A 219 21.45 20.18 16.58
CA GLU A 219 22.35 19.73 15.51
C GLU A 219 23.42 18.73 15.98
N GLU A 220 23.82 18.73 17.28
CA GLU A 220 24.94 17.89 17.76
C GLU A 220 24.55 16.42 18.01
N GLU A 221 23.30 16.07 18.30
CA GLU A 221 22.85 14.66 18.45
C GLU A 221 22.46 14.01 17.11
N GLU A 222 22.18 14.76 16.06
CA GLU A 222 21.86 14.24 14.72
C GLU A 222 23.11 13.93 13.88
N GLU A 223 24.25 14.58 14.11
CA GLU A 223 25.49 14.34 13.35
C GLU A 223 26.07 12.93 13.55
N ASP A 224 25.90 12.31 14.71
CA ASP A 224 26.32 10.91 14.95
C ASP A 224 25.40 9.86 14.29
N LEU A 225 24.26 10.28 13.74
CA LEU A 225 23.24 9.44 13.10
C LEU A 225 23.25 9.49 11.57
N GLU A 226 24.01 10.37 10.93
CA GLU A 226 24.13 10.43 9.49
C GLU A 226 24.99 9.27 8.94
N GLU A 227 24.40 8.08 8.95
CA GLU A 227 24.93 7.00 8.12
C GLU A 227 24.65 7.31 6.63
N GLU A 228 25.71 7.18 5.82
CA GLU A 228 25.61 7.31 4.38
C GLU A 228 24.58 6.37 3.80
N HIS A 229 23.64 6.91 3.03
CA HIS A 229 22.70 6.10 2.28
C HIS A 229 23.40 5.38 1.12
N VAL A 230 23.58 4.07 1.26
CA VAL A 230 24.08 3.24 0.16
C VAL A 230 23.06 3.20 -0.99
N THR A 231 23.55 2.96 -2.22
CA THR A 231 22.66 2.68 -3.36
C THR A 231 21.76 1.52 -3.04
N LYS A 232 20.46 1.68 -3.25
CA LYS A 232 19.48 0.68 -2.82
C LYS A 232 18.33 0.51 -3.78
N ILE A 233 17.69 -0.63 -3.65
CA ILE A 233 16.44 -0.96 -4.32
C ILE A 233 15.32 -0.91 -3.28
N TYR A 234 14.29 -0.12 -3.54
CA TYR A 234 13.03 -0.16 -2.82
C TYR A 234 12.08 -1.09 -3.56
N TYR A 235 11.81 -2.24 -2.98
CA TYR A 235 10.83 -3.19 -3.51
C TYR A 235 9.52 -3.03 -2.79
N CYS A 236 8.44 -2.75 -3.52
CA CYS A 236 7.13 -2.58 -2.92
C CYS A 236 6.06 -3.45 -3.60
N SER A 237 5.12 -3.92 -2.78
CA SER A 237 3.96 -4.69 -3.22
C SER A 237 2.71 -4.28 -2.44
N ARG A 238 1.55 -4.78 -2.87
CA ARG A 238 0.24 -4.41 -2.32
C ARG A 238 0.02 -4.95 -0.91
N THR A 239 0.39 -6.20 -0.64
CA THR A 239 0.06 -6.89 0.61
C THR A 239 1.30 -7.38 1.36
N HIS A 240 1.19 -7.47 2.69
CA HIS A 240 2.27 -8.00 3.52
C HIS A 240 2.59 -9.48 3.23
N SER A 241 1.60 -10.28 2.83
CA SER A 241 1.84 -11.67 2.44
C SER A 241 2.69 -11.80 1.18
N GLN A 242 2.48 -10.92 0.18
CA GLN A 242 3.32 -10.86 -1.03
C GLN A 242 4.74 -10.43 -0.69
N LEU A 243 4.90 -9.44 0.21
CA LEU A 243 6.22 -9.00 0.69
C LEU A 243 6.93 -10.12 1.46
N ALA A 244 6.25 -10.86 2.33
CA ALA A 244 6.83 -12.01 3.04
C ALA A 244 7.25 -13.11 2.06
N GLN A 245 6.42 -13.43 1.07
CA GLN A 245 6.77 -14.38 0.02
C GLN A 245 8.03 -13.94 -0.73
N PHE A 246 8.11 -12.68 -1.13
CA PHE A 246 9.29 -12.13 -1.79
C PHE A 246 10.55 -12.26 -0.93
N VAL A 247 10.46 -11.93 0.36
CA VAL A 247 11.58 -12.09 1.32
C VAL A 247 12.02 -13.54 1.41
N HIS A 248 11.09 -14.50 1.47
CA HIS A 248 11.40 -15.92 1.48
C HIS A 248 12.06 -16.39 0.16
N GLU A 249 11.67 -15.82 -0.98
CA GLU A 249 12.34 -16.09 -2.26
C GLU A 249 13.77 -15.51 -2.28
N VAL A 250 13.98 -14.32 -1.71
CA VAL A 250 15.32 -13.74 -1.53
C VAL A 250 16.18 -14.64 -0.63
N GLN A 251 15.65 -15.16 0.48
CA GLN A 251 16.37 -16.08 1.37
C GLN A 251 16.87 -17.34 0.64
N LYS A 252 16.06 -17.86 -0.29
CA LYS A 252 16.38 -19.05 -1.09
C LYS A 252 17.27 -18.74 -2.29
N SER A 253 17.40 -17.48 -2.68
CA SER A 253 18.20 -17.04 -3.82
C SER A 253 19.71 -17.10 -3.51
N PRO A 254 20.59 -17.10 -4.52
CA PRO A 254 22.02 -17.01 -4.34
C PRO A 254 22.49 -15.76 -3.57
N PHE A 255 21.66 -14.72 -3.52
CA PHE A 255 21.94 -13.45 -2.83
C PHE A 255 21.55 -13.46 -1.34
N GLY A 256 20.75 -14.42 -0.88
CA GLY A 256 20.14 -14.40 0.46
C GLY A 256 21.10 -14.27 1.63
N LYS A 257 22.35 -14.73 1.48
CA LYS A 257 23.41 -14.65 2.51
C LYS A 257 24.22 -13.35 2.45
N ALA A 258 24.26 -12.70 1.31
CA ALA A 258 25.14 -11.55 1.06
C ALA A 258 24.40 -10.20 1.16
N ILE A 259 23.13 -10.19 0.77
CA ILE A 259 22.32 -8.95 0.68
C ILE A 259 21.92 -8.40 2.06
N ARG A 260 22.06 -7.10 2.25
CA ARG A 260 21.54 -6.39 3.41
C ARG A 260 20.10 -5.97 3.11
N LEU A 261 19.14 -6.75 3.61
CA LEU A 261 17.71 -6.51 3.41
C LEU A 261 17.05 -6.04 4.71
N VAL A 262 16.14 -5.09 4.61
CA VAL A 262 15.25 -4.71 5.71
C VAL A 262 13.80 -4.68 5.25
N SER A 263 12.91 -5.29 6.05
CA SER A 263 11.46 -5.25 5.84
C SER A 263 10.83 -4.16 6.70
N LEU A 264 10.01 -3.29 6.08
CA LEU A 264 9.30 -2.22 6.76
C LEU A 264 7.82 -2.55 6.92
N GLY A 265 7.25 -2.12 8.03
CA GLY A 265 5.83 -2.27 8.32
C GLY A 265 5.28 -1.16 9.19
N SER A 266 3.96 -1.18 9.42
CA SER A 266 3.27 -0.27 10.32
C SER A 266 3.61 -0.58 11.78
N ARG A 267 3.34 0.38 12.70
CA ARG A 267 3.42 0.11 14.15
C ARG A 267 2.49 -1.01 14.58
N GLN A 268 1.32 -1.14 13.97
CA GLN A 268 0.39 -2.24 14.23
C GLN A 268 1.05 -3.60 13.99
N ASN A 269 1.85 -3.75 12.93
CA ASN A 269 2.50 -5.02 12.58
C ASN A 269 3.79 -5.27 13.37
N LEU A 270 4.57 -4.22 13.65
CA LEU A 270 5.92 -4.34 14.22
C LEU A 270 6.01 -4.06 15.72
N CYS A 271 4.97 -3.50 16.36
CA CYS A 271 5.02 -3.19 17.79
C CYS A 271 5.04 -4.47 18.63
N VAL A 272 6.00 -4.57 19.56
CA VAL A 272 6.14 -5.68 20.52
C VAL A 272 5.60 -5.34 21.91
N ASN A 273 5.20 -4.08 22.16
CA ASN A 273 4.61 -3.64 23.41
C ASN A 273 3.12 -4.04 23.43
N GLU A 274 2.76 -4.97 24.31
CA GLU A 274 1.39 -5.50 24.40
C GLU A 274 0.37 -4.46 24.84
N LEU A 275 0.75 -3.52 25.73
CA LEU A 275 -0.12 -2.42 26.15
C LEU A 275 -0.54 -1.54 24.98
N VAL A 276 0.38 -1.30 24.02
CA VAL A 276 0.12 -0.51 22.82
C VAL A 276 -0.68 -1.34 21.80
N ARG A 277 -0.38 -2.63 21.64
CA ARG A 277 -1.07 -3.50 20.66
C ARG A 277 -2.53 -3.74 21.00
N ARG A 278 -2.88 -3.83 22.30
CA ARG A 278 -4.27 -4.04 22.76
C ARG A 278 -5.21 -2.90 22.37
N LEU A 279 -4.70 -1.73 21.99
CA LEU A 279 -5.53 -0.61 21.50
C LEU A 279 -6.25 -0.91 20.19
N GLY A 280 -5.83 -1.91 19.41
CA GLY A 280 -6.50 -2.42 18.21
C GLY A 280 -6.47 -1.48 17.02
N ALA A 281 -6.91 -0.22 17.18
CA ALA A 281 -6.95 0.75 16.09
C ALA A 281 -5.55 1.30 15.76
N VAL A 282 -5.20 1.33 14.46
CA VAL A 282 -3.87 1.79 13.96
C VAL A 282 -3.50 3.17 14.48
N GLN A 283 -4.44 4.08 14.50
CA GLN A 283 -4.24 5.47 14.92
C GLN A 283 -3.91 5.55 16.42
N LEU A 284 -4.64 4.83 17.25
CA LEU A 284 -4.39 4.78 18.69
C LEU A 284 -3.02 4.19 19.02
N ILE A 285 -2.63 3.13 18.31
CA ILE A 285 -1.31 2.52 18.40
C ILE A 285 -0.22 3.54 18.06
N ASN A 286 -0.41 4.30 16.98
CA ASN A 286 0.52 5.33 16.54
C ASN A 286 0.65 6.44 17.59
N ASP A 287 -0.46 6.93 18.10
CA ASP A 287 -0.51 8.03 19.05
C ASP A 287 0.13 7.66 20.39
N ARG A 288 -0.24 6.50 20.93
CA ARG A 288 0.34 6.02 22.19
C ARG A 288 1.85 5.77 22.07
N CYS A 289 2.29 5.20 20.96
CA CYS A 289 3.71 5.01 20.71
C CYS A 289 4.48 6.33 20.70
N MET A 290 3.97 7.37 20.00
CA MET A 290 4.65 8.66 19.92
C MET A 290 4.64 9.44 21.24
N GLU A 291 3.57 9.33 22.03
CA GLU A 291 3.51 9.88 23.38
C GLU A 291 4.57 9.29 24.30
N MET A 292 4.70 7.97 24.32
CA MET A 292 5.71 7.27 25.11
C MET A 292 7.14 7.67 24.76
N GLN A 293 7.38 8.14 23.52
CA GLN A 293 8.71 8.63 23.11
C GLN A 293 8.98 10.05 23.56
N LYS A 294 8.03 10.97 23.42
CA LYS A 294 8.17 12.34 23.92
C LYS A 294 8.52 12.37 25.41
N ASN A 295 7.91 11.50 26.19
CA ASN A 295 8.17 11.35 27.61
C ASN A 295 9.63 10.96 27.92
N LYS A 296 10.37 10.34 26.97
CA LYS A 296 11.78 10.01 27.15
C LYS A 296 12.68 11.24 26.92
N HIS A 297 12.42 12.03 25.88
CA HIS A 297 13.22 13.24 25.59
C HIS A 297 13.12 14.29 26.71
N GLU A 298 11.93 14.54 27.25
CA GLU A 298 11.76 15.48 28.39
C GLU A 298 12.44 15.03 29.70
N LYS A 299 12.79 13.74 29.85
CA LYS A 299 13.55 13.25 30.99
C LYS A 299 15.06 13.56 30.90
N SER A 300 15.60 13.67 29.68
CA SER A 300 17.03 13.95 29.48
C SER A 300 17.39 15.42 29.74
N GLU A 301 16.46 16.33 29.44
CA GLU A 301 16.69 17.78 29.63
C GLU A 301 16.55 18.28 31.12
N ALA A 302 15.98 17.45 31.99
CA ALA A 302 15.65 17.86 33.38
C ALA A 302 16.70 17.47 34.43
N SER A 303 17.94 17.19 34.06
CA SER A 303 18.95 16.61 35.00
C SER A 303 19.66 17.57 35.91
N GLU A 304 19.46 18.90 35.85
CA GLU A 304 20.05 19.83 36.81
C GLU A 304 19.02 20.78 37.46
N GLY A 305 18.63 20.46 38.67
CA GLY A 305 17.98 21.41 39.58
C GLY A 305 16.51 21.19 39.89
N LYS A 306 16.27 20.49 40.95
CA LYS A 306 15.10 20.35 41.84
C LYS A 306 14.59 18.91 41.99
N LYS A 307 15.00 18.26 43.04
CA LYS A 307 14.39 17.03 43.55
C LYS A 307 12.98 17.32 44.05
N GLN A 308 12.00 17.20 43.16
CA GLN A 308 10.60 16.94 43.51
C GLN A 308 10.22 15.59 42.92
N GLN A 309 9.63 14.71 43.73
CA GLN A 309 9.16 13.39 43.36
C GLN A 309 8.19 13.49 42.17
N ARG A 310 8.72 13.37 40.93
CA ARG A 310 7.92 13.26 39.71
C ARG A 310 7.47 11.82 39.57
N LYS A 311 6.17 11.54 39.63
CA LYS A 311 5.59 10.27 39.24
C LYS A 311 6.03 9.94 37.81
N SER A 312 6.56 8.74 37.61
CA SER A 312 7.15 8.23 36.38
C SER A 312 6.14 8.30 35.24
N ARG A 313 6.37 9.19 34.26
CA ARG A 313 5.67 9.14 32.95
C ARG A 313 5.99 7.82 32.26
N THR A 314 5.00 7.17 31.68
CA THR A 314 5.16 5.87 31.01
C THR A 314 6.03 6.03 29.76
N VAL A 315 7.21 5.40 29.76
CA VAL A 315 8.16 5.33 28.64
C VAL A 315 8.08 3.92 28.05
N CYS A 316 8.26 3.80 26.74
CA CYS A 316 8.28 2.49 26.11
C CYS A 316 9.54 1.69 26.53
N PRO A 317 9.39 0.50 27.15
CA PRO A 317 10.53 -0.29 27.60
C PRO A 317 11.38 -0.88 26.46
N PHE A 318 10.84 -0.92 25.22
CA PHE A 318 11.53 -1.42 24.05
C PHE A 318 12.27 -0.33 23.25
N TYR A 319 12.22 0.92 23.69
CA TYR A 319 12.88 2.05 23.03
C TYR A 319 14.19 2.40 23.73
N SER A 320 15.22 1.55 23.59
CA SER A 320 16.61 1.82 23.97
C SER A 320 17.48 1.93 22.74
N TYR A 321 18.31 2.96 22.64
CA TYR A 321 19.16 3.23 21.49
C TYR A 321 20.12 2.06 21.19
N GLU A 322 20.80 1.55 22.22
CA GLU A 322 21.75 0.44 22.08
C GLU A 322 21.10 -0.85 21.60
N GLN A 323 19.92 -1.17 22.16
CA GLN A 323 19.16 -2.37 21.74
C GLN A 323 18.60 -2.23 20.32
N MET A 324 18.20 -1.01 19.91
CA MET A 324 17.77 -0.76 18.55
C MET A 324 18.93 -0.84 17.55
N GLN A 325 20.14 -0.38 17.91
CA GLN A 325 21.35 -0.58 17.09
C GLN A 325 21.68 -2.08 16.94
N PHE A 326 21.58 -2.84 18.01
CA PHE A 326 21.78 -4.29 17.96
C PHE A 326 20.75 -4.97 17.04
N LEU A 327 19.47 -4.62 17.17
CA LEU A 327 18.42 -5.14 16.30
C LEU A 327 18.65 -4.73 14.84
N ARG A 328 19.04 -3.48 14.57
CA ARG A 328 19.44 -2.98 13.26
C ARG A 328 20.49 -3.86 12.62
N ASP A 329 21.58 -4.08 13.34
CA ASP A 329 22.71 -4.83 12.81
C ASP A 329 22.36 -6.30 12.57
N LYS A 330 21.59 -6.92 13.47
CA LYS A 330 21.06 -8.28 13.26
C LYS A 330 20.09 -8.38 12.08
N ALA A 331 19.26 -7.36 11.86
CA ALA A 331 18.37 -7.32 10.72
C ALA A 331 19.13 -7.17 9.38
N LEU A 332 20.30 -6.49 9.38
CA LEU A 332 21.14 -6.34 8.18
C LEU A 332 21.99 -7.59 7.88
N VAL A 333 22.28 -8.40 8.88
CA VAL A 333 23.07 -9.63 8.71
C VAL A 333 22.25 -10.78 8.14
N GLU A 334 20.99 -10.89 8.55
CA GLU A 334 20.10 -11.98 8.17
C GLU A 334 18.82 -11.42 7.51
N VAL A 335 18.49 -11.94 6.34
CA VAL A 335 17.25 -11.61 5.65
C VAL A 335 16.05 -12.08 6.48
N LYS A 336 15.19 -11.14 6.90
CA LYS A 336 14.04 -11.42 7.78
C LYS A 336 12.78 -10.76 7.25
N ASP A 337 11.66 -11.48 7.30
CA ASP A 337 10.33 -10.93 7.10
C ASP A 337 9.83 -10.16 8.34
N ILE A 338 8.63 -9.62 8.27
CA ILE A 338 8.05 -8.82 9.37
C ILE A 338 7.84 -9.65 10.63
N GLU A 339 7.42 -10.91 10.50
CA GLU A 339 7.13 -11.80 11.63
C GLU A 339 8.41 -12.21 12.34
N GLN A 340 9.45 -12.52 11.56
CA GLN A 340 10.79 -12.83 12.07
C GLN A 340 11.43 -11.60 12.75
N LEU A 341 11.18 -10.37 12.23
CA LEU A 341 11.62 -9.13 12.88
C LEU A 341 10.90 -8.89 14.21
N VAL A 342 9.62 -9.18 14.30
CA VAL A 342 8.86 -9.09 15.58
C VAL A 342 9.41 -10.08 16.60
N SER A 343 9.71 -11.31 16.19
CA SER A 343 10.32 -12.33 17.06
C SER A 343 11.70 -11.86 17.55
N LEU A 344 12.54 -11.37 16.66
CA LEU A 344 13.84 -10.79 17.01
C LEU A 344 13.72 -9.62 18.00
N GLY A 345 12.72 -8.75 17.81
CA GLY A 345 12.45 -7.62 18.70
C GLY A 345 12.02 -8.03 20.10
N LYS A 346 11.26 -9.11 20.24
CA LYS A 346 10.91 -9.70 21.55
C LYS A 346 12.12 -10.29 22.24
N GLU A 347 12.96 -11.04 21.53
CA GLU A 347 14.19 -11.67 22.03
C GLU A 347 15.20 -10.62 22.48
N SER A 348 15.43 -9.59 21.67
CA SER A 348 16.40 -8.52 21.94
C SER A 348 15.88 -7.42 22.85
N LYS A 349 14.60 -7.48 23.27
CA LYS A 349 13.90 -6.41 24.01
C LYS A 349 14.00 -5.04 23.33
N ALA A 350 14.02 -5.02 21.99
CA ALA A 350 14.18 -3.82 21.16
C ALA A 350 12.94 -3.58 20.30
N CYS A 351 12.68 -2.33 19.94
CA CYS A 351 11.55 -1.98 19.09
C CYS A 351 11.84 -2.28 17.60
N PRO A 352 11.15 -3.26 16.95
CA PRO A 352 11.38 -3.58 15.54
C PRO A 352 10.99 -2.44 14.60
N TYR A 353 9.99 -1.63 14.97
CA TYR A 353 9.54 -0.50 14.16
C TYR A 353 10.63 0.55 13.97
N TYR A 354 11.34 0.93 15.02
CA TYR A 354 12.44 1.91 14.93
C TYR A 354 13.75 1.26 14.50
N GLY A 355 14.05 0.07 14.98
CA GLY A 355 15.26 -0.66 14.58
C GLY A 355 15.32 -0.93 13.09
N SER A 356 14.18 -1.29 12.43
CA SER A 356 14.13 -1.44 10.98
C SER A 356 14.34 -0.13 10.23
N ARG A 357 13.87 1.00 10.77
CA ARG A 357 14.08 2.32 10.16
C ARG A 357 15.53 2.79 10.30
N PHE A 358 16.18 2.51 11.41
CA PHE A 358 17.62 2.75 11.57
C PHE A 358 18.49 1.89 10.64
N ALA A 359 17.95 0.78 10.10
CA ALA A 359 18.63 -0.04 9.13
C ALA A 359 18.56 0.51 7.68
N ILE A 360 17.63 1.41 7.37
CA ILE A 360 17.41 1.90 5.99
C ILE A 360 18.68 2.48 5.36
N PRO A 361 19.49 3.35 6.02
CA PRO A 361 20.67 3.91 5.38
C PRO A 361 21.65 2.84 4.87
N ALA A 362 21.89 1.82 5.65
CA ALA A 362 22.85 0.75 5.36
C ALA A 362 22.26 -0.41 4.51
N ALA A 363 20.95 -0.50 4.36
CA ALA A 363 20.29 -1.56 3.61
C ALA A 363 20.44 -1.34 2.10
N GLN A 364 20.72 -2.43 1.36
CA GLN A 364 20.77 -2.48 -0.09
C GLN A 364 19.40 -2.78 -0.72
N LEU A 365 18.56 -3.52 0.01
CA LEU A 365 17.21 -3.86 -0.40
C LEU A 365 16.23 -3.52 0.73
N VAL A 366 15.29 -2.63 0.45
CA VAL A 366 14.24 -2.22 1.39
C VAL A 366 12.90 -2.71 0.87
N VAL A 367 12.24 -3.56 1.66
CA VAL A 367 10.96 -4.19 1.29
C VAL A 367 9.83 -3.51 2.07
N LEU A 368 8.83 -2.95 1.38
CA LEU A 368 7.78 -2.12 1.99
C LEU A 368 6.44 -2.18 1.23
N PRO A 369 5.30 -1.91 1.90
CA PRO A 369 4.02 -1.79 1.22
C PRO A 369 3.90 -0.47 0.42
N TYR A 370 3.10 -0.47 -0.66
CA TYR A 370 2.87 0.69 -1.54
C TYR A 370 2.62 2.00 -0.80
N GLN A 371 1.75 1.97 0.22
CA GLN A 371 1.35 3.16 0.96
C GLN A 371 2.53 3.89 1.61
N MET A 372 3.56 3.16 2.04
CA MET A 372 4.75 3.76 2.63
C MET A 372 5.63 4.46 1.60
N LEU A 373 5.60 4.01 0.34
CA LEU A 373 6.35 4.62 -0.74
C LEU A 373 5.59 5.79 -1.38
N LEU A 374 4.30 5.60 -1.66
CA LEU A 374 3.51 6.53 -2.47
C LEU A 374 3.05 7.76 -1.67
N HIS A 375 2.78 7.61 -0.37
CA HIS A 375 2.35 8.73 0.48
C HIS A 375 3.56 9.52 0.98
N ASP A 376 3.70 10.75 0.53
CA ASP A 376 4.88 11.59 0.77
C ASP A 376 5.21 11.79 2.26
N SER A 377 4.23 12.19 3.08
CA SER A 377 4.45 12.38 4.52
C SER A 377 4.85 11.09 5.24
N THR A 378 4.33 9.92 4.81
CA THR A 378 4.73 8.62 5.36
C THR A 378 6.14 8.25 4.95
N ARG A 379 6.52 8.56 3.70
CA ARG A 379 7.87 8.35 3.16
C ARG A 379 8.89 9.16 3.96
N GLN A 380 8.64 10.46 4.14
CA GLN A 380 9.51 11.35 4.93
C GLN A 380 9.61 10.92 6.39
N ALA A 381 8.48 10.64 7.05
CA ALA A 381 8.44 10.17 8.44
C ALA A 381 9.11 8.80 8.67
N SER A 382 9.31 8.02 7.60
CA SER A 382 9.99 6.72 7.66
C SER A 382 11.48 6.80 7.31
N GLY A 383 12.01 7.97 6.94
CA GLY A 383 13.41 8.13 6.53
C GLY A 383 13.72 7.55 5.14
N ILE A 384 12.71 7.37 4.29
CA ILE A 384 12.87 6.85 2.93
C ILE A 384 13.31 8.00 2.03
N ARG A 385 14.48 7.86 1.41
CA ARG A 385 15.05 8.81 0.43
C ARG A 385 15.08 8.14 -0.93
N LEU A 386 14.41 8.72 -1.93
CA LEU A 386 14.29 8.16 -3.29
C LEU A 386 15.34 8.70 -4.27
N LYS A 387 16.00 9.80 -3.93
CA LYS A 387 16.95 10.46 -4.83
C LYS A 387 18.04 9.48 -5.29
N ASP A 388 18.15 9.32 -6.62
CA ASP A 388 19.11 8.44 -7.29
C ASP A 388 19.01 6.95 -6.92
N GLN A 389 17.86 6.52 -6.36
CA GLN A 389 17.60 5.13 -5.99
C GLN A 389 16.74 4.43 -7.04
N VAL A 390 16.66 3.10 -6.93
CA VAL A 390 15.80 2.26 -7.76
C VAL A 390 14.54 1.91 -7.00
N VAL A 391 13.40 1.98 -7.68
CA VAL A 391 12.10 1.56 -7.15
C VAL A 391 11.53 0.45 -8.01
N ILE A 392 11.14 -0.67 -7.40
CA ILE A 392 10.45 -1.79 -8.06
C ILE A 392 9.05 -1.91 -7.44
N ILE A 393 8.03 -1.72 -8.25
CA ILE A 393 6.62 -1.83 -7.88
C ILE A 393 6.09 -3.14 -8.46
N ASP A 394 5.92 -4.15 -7.61
CA ASP A 394 5.39 -5.45 -8.03
C ASP A 394 3.88 -5.54 -7.83
N GLU A 395 3.20 -6.39 -8.61
CA GLU A 395 1.73 -6.50 -8.68
C GLU A 395 1.06 -5.15 -8.99
N ALA A 396 1.68 -4.39 -9.90
CA ALA A 396 1.33 -3.00 -10.18
C ALA A 396 -0.01 -2.82 -10.93
N HIS A 397 -0.72 -3.89 -11.26
CA HIS A 397 -2.02 -3.82 -11.95
C HIS A 397 -3.06 -2.93 -11.24
N ASN A 398 -2.94 -2.73 -9.91
CA ASN A 398 -3.80 -1.85 -9.12
C ASN A 398 -3.14 -0.53 -8.71
N LEU A 399 -1.98 -0.17 -9.28
CA LEU A 399 -1.20 1.00 -8.86
C LEU A 399 -1.98 2.30 -9.02
N ILE A 400 -2.64 2.49 -10.16
CA ILE A 400 -3.45 3.68 -10.48
C ILE A 400 -4.55 3.88 -9.42
N ASP A 401 -5.32 2.82 -9.14
CA ASP A 401 -6.41 2.88 -8.17
C ASP A 401 -5.88 3.08 -6.75
N THR A 402 -4.73 2.50 -6.42
CA THR A 402 -4.10 2.68 -5.12
C THR A 402 -3.65 4.13 -4.90
N ILE A 403 -3.04 4.76 -5.90
CA ILE A 403 -2.65 6.18 -5.83
C ILE A 403 -3.90 7.05 -5.66
N THR A 404 -4.93 6.83 -6.48
CA THR A 404 -6.20 7.56 -6.36
C THR A 404 -6.81 7.40 -4.96
N CYS A 405 -6.80 6.19 -4.40
CA CYS A 405 -7.33 5.91 -3.06
C CYS A 405 -6.52 6.59 -1.94
N ILE A 406 -5.18 6.60 -2.03
CA ILE A 406 -4.30 7.23 -1.03
C ILE A 406 -4.55 8.74 -0.93
N TYR A 407 -4.76 9.38 -2.07
CA TYR A 407 -4.96 10.83 -2.15
C TYR A 407 -6.42 11.27 -2.14
N SER A 408 -7.37 10.32 -2.04
CA SER A 408 -8.79 10.57 -1.84
C SER A 408 -9.15 10.43 -0.36
N SER A 409 -10.11 11.21 0.12
CA SER A 409 -10.57 11.18 1.51
C SER A 409 -12.08 11.36 1.55
N GLU A 410 -12.74 10.63 2.46
CA GLU A 410 -14.19 10.68 2.65
C GLU A 410 -14.52 10.88 4.13
N VAL A 411 -15.51 11.75 4.39
CA VAL A 411 -16.03 12.02 5.74
C VAL A 411 -17.55 11.92 5.72
N SER A 412 -18.13 11.21 6.69
CA SER A 412 -19.58 11.08 6.82
C SER A 412 -20.18 12.22 7.66
N GLY A 413 -21.47 12.50 7.45
CA GLY A 413 -22.20 13.49 8.26
C GLY A 413 -22.23 13.11 9.75
N SER A 414 -22.27 11.81 10.05
CA SER A 414 -22.18 11.32 11.43
C SER A 414 -20.83 11.72 12.08
N GLN A 415 -19.72 11.55 11.36
CA GLN A 415 -18.38 11.92 11.83
C GLN A 415 -18.23 13.44 12.02
N LEU A 416 -18.78 14.23 11.09
CA LEU A 416 -18.76 15.69 11.18
C LEU A 416 -19.52 16.19 12.42
N CYS A 417 -20.75 15.72 12.65
CA CYS A 417 -21.56 16.09 13.82
C CYS A 417 -20.91 15.64 15.13
N GLN A 418 -20.34 14.43 15.15
CA GLN A 418 -19.65 13.89 16.33
C GLN A 418 -18.41 14.71 16.67
N ALA A 419 -17.57 15.03 15.67
CA ALA A 419 -16.38 15.86 15.87
C ALA A 419 -16.75 17.27 16.34
N HIS A 420 -17.80 17.87 15.77
CA HIS A 420 -18.29 19.18 16.19
C HIS A 420 -18.69 19.17 17.68
N SER A 421 -19.54 18.22 18.08
CA SER A 421 -19.99 18.09 19.48
C SER A 421 -18.81 17.88 20.44
N GLN A 422 -17.87 17.02 20.10
CA GLN A 422 -16.70 16.72 20.92
C GLN A 422 -15.79 17.94 21.07
N LEU A 423 -15.53 18.65 19.98
CA LEU A 423 -14.66 19.83 19.97
C LEU A 423 -15.30 21.01 20.72
N LEU A 424 -16.63 21.14 20.63
CA LEU A 424 -17.39 22.16 21.38
C LEU A 424 -17.32 21.90 22.88
N GLN A 425 -17.54 20.66 23.35
CA GLN A 425 -17.42 20.27 24.76
C GLN A 425 -15.99 20.50 25.29
N TYR A 426 -14.97 20.14 24.49
CA TYR A 426 -13.57 20.42 24.82
C TYR A 426 -13.32 21.94 24.98
N MET A 427 -13.77 22.74 24.03
CA MET A 427 -13.62 24.19 24.06
C MET A 427 -14.33 24.81 25.26
N GLU A 428 -15.56 24.42 25.59
CA GLU A 428 -16.32 24.94 26.72
C GLU A 428 -15.63 24.64 28.05
N ARG A 429 -15.18 23.39 28.25
CA ARG A 429 -14.52 22.97 29.47
C ARG A 429 -13.22 23.72 29.71
N TYR A 430 -12.38 23.85 28.68
CA TYR A 430 -11.05 24.47 28.79
C TYR A 430 -11.01 25.93 28.38
N ARG A 431 -12.13 26.58 28.13
CA ARG A 431 -12.23 27.96 27.60
C ARG A 431 -11.39 28.97 28.38
N ARG A 432 -11.34 28.86 29.70
CA ARG A 432 -10.58 29.79 30.59
C ARG A 432 -9.08 29.51 30.61
N ARG A 433 -8.68 28.32 30.21
CA ARG A 433 -7.27 27.86 30.23
C ARG A 433 -6.63 27.88 28.84
N LEU A 434 -7.45 27.92 27.76
CA LEU A 434 -6.96 27.99 26.40
C LEU A 434 -6.49 29.40 26.04
N LYS A 435 -5.33 29.50 25.40
CA LYS A 435 -4.79 30.74 24.84
C LYS A 435 -5.64 31.25 23.67
N ALA A 436 -5.64 32.58 23.43
CA ALA A 436 -6.46 33.23 22.41
C ALA A 436 -6.29 32.66 21.01
N LYS A 437 -5.03 32.34 20.57
CA LYS A 437 -4.74 31.72 19.28
C LYS A 437 -5.40 30.32 19.14
N ASN A 438 -5.31 29.50 20.16
CA ASN A 438 -5.96 28.18 20.16
C ASN A 438 -7.48 28.29 20.07
N LEU A 439 -8.08 29.20 20.83
CA LEU A 439 -9.54 29.48 20.75
C LEU A 439 -9.97 29.97 19.36
N MET A 440 -9.14 30.78 18.72
CA MET A 440 -9.40 31.24 17.35
C MET A 440 -9.45 30.08 16.36
N TYR A 441 -8.42 29.21 16.36
CA TYR A 441 -8.38 28.06 15.45
C TYR A 441 -9.47 27.04 15.75
N ILE A 442 -9.75 26.75 17.02
CA ILE A 442 -10.86 25.84 17.41
C ILE A 442 -12.19 26.36 16.86
N LYS A 443 -12.46 27.67 16.98
CA LYS A 443 -13.69 28.28 16.44
C LYS A 443 -13.73 28.20 14.91
N GLN A 444 -12.60 28.37 14.22
CA GLN A 444 -12.54 28.18 12.77
C GLN A 444 -12.83 26.73 12.38
N ILE A 445 -12.30 25.76 13.11
CA ILE A 445 -12.59 24.32 12.85
C ILE A 445 -14.08 24.04 13.10
N LEU A 446 -14.66 24.53 14.21
CA LEU A 446 -16.09 24.37 14.47
C LEU A 446 -16.94 24.96 13.35
N TYR A 447 -16.61 26.15 12.86
CA TYR A 447 -17.29 26.77 11.73
C TYR A 447 -17.19 25.96 10.45
N LEU A 448 -16.00 25.39 10.13
CA LEU A 448 -15.84 24.48 9.00
C LEU A 448 -16.74 23.26 9.10
N LEU A 449 -16.77 22.62 10.28
CA LEU A 449 -17.61 21.44 10.52
C LEU A 449 -19.09 21.76 10.35
N GLU A 450 -19.55 22.91 10.87
CA GLU A 450 -20.91 23.40 10.72
C GLU A 450 -21.26 23.59 9.23
N LYS A 451 -20.38 24.24 8.46
CA LYS A 451 -20.58 24.46 7.03
C LYS A 451 -20.61 23.16 6.23
N PHE A 452 -19.74 22.21 6.56
CA PHE A 452 -19.74 20.89 5.92
C PHE A 452 -21.06 20.12 6.18
N VAL A 453 -21.59 20.19 7.40
CA VAL A 453 -22.91 19.59 7.71
C VAL A 453 -24.03 20.30 6.97
N CYS A 454 -23.99 21.64 6.86
CA CYS A 454 -24.93 22.40 6.04
C CYS A 454 -24.91 22.02 4.57
N MET A 455 -23.71 21.74 4.00
CA MET A 455 -23.57 21.24 2.62
C MET A 455 -24.24 19.88 2.42
N LEU A 456 -24.31 19.05 3.46
CA LEU A 456 -25.07 17.79 3.46
C LEU A 456 -26.57 18.00 3.66
N GLY A 457 -27.03 19.23 3.86
CA GLY A 457 -28.45 19.56 4.11
C GLY A 457 -28.86 19.41 5.57
N GLY A 458 -27.89 19.38 6.50
CA GLY A 458 -28.10 19.12 7.91
C GLY A 458 -27.78 20.28 8.85
N ASN A 459 -28.03 20.04 10.15
CA ASN A 459 -27.69 20.93 11.24
C ASN A 459 -26.93 20.17 12.33
N VAL A 460 -25.81 20.71 12.78
CA VAL A 460 -24.92 20.10 13.80
C VAL A 460 -25.56 19.93 15.18
N ASN A 461 -26.63 20.69 15.47
CA ASN A 461 -27.34 20.64 16.77
C ASN A 461 -28.40 19.55 16.84
N GLN A 462 -28.63 18.80 15.77
CA GLN A 462 -29.62 17.73 15.69
C GLN A 462 -28.93 16.39 15.54
N ASN A 463 -29.63 15.32 15.94
CA ASN A 463 -29.08 13.96 15.79
C ASN A 463 -28.96 13.59 14.30
N PRO A 464 -27.77 13.32 13.78
CA PRO A 464 -27.55 13.07 12.35
C PRO A 464 -28.30 11.82 11.83
N ASN A 465 -28.59 10.85 12.69
CA ASN A 465 -29.24 9.60 12.29
C ASN A 465 -30.78 9.73 12.16
N THR A 466 -31.36 10.74 12.79
CA THR A 466 -32.81 11.01 12.72
C THR A 466 -33.14 12.20 11.85
N GLN A 467 -32.15 12.98 11.45
CA GLN A 467 -32.35 14.16 10.63
C GLN A 467 -32.48 13.77 9.17
N ASN A 468 -33.69 13.81 8.64
CA ASN A 468 -34.00 13.52 7.25
C ASN A 468 -33.61 14.69 6.33
N ILE A 469 -33.09 14.34 5.15
CA ILE A 469 -32.73 15.29 4.09
C ILE A 469 -33.85 15.33 3.07
N SER A 470 -34.30 16.53 2.70
CA SER A 470 -35.39 16.75 1.75
C SER A 470 -35.04 16.34 0.32
N GLU A 471 -33.79 16.50 -0.09
CA GLU A 471 -33.28 16.19 -1.43
C GLU A 471 -32.10 15.26 -1.37
N ALA A 472 -32.39 13.96 -1.56
CA ALA A 472 -31.35 12.97 -1.72
C ALA A 472 -30.76 13.06 -3.13
N GLY A 473 -29.44 12.94 -3.26
CA GLY A 473 -28.76 12.98 -4.55
C GLY A 473 -27.26 13.15 -4.40
N THR A 474 -26.55 12.97 -5.51
CA THR A 474 -25.11 13.16 -5.57
C THR A 474 -24.82 14.40 -6.40
N ASN A 475 -24.12 15.35 -5.81
CA ASN A 475 -23.63 16.56 -6.48
C ASN A 475 -22.10 16.49 -6.56
N LEU A 476 -21.54 16.91 -7.70
CA LEU A 476 -20.11 16.90 -7.95
C LEU A 476 -19.66 18.33 -8.28
N GLN A 477 -18.59 18.77 -7.64
CA GLN A 477 -18.12 20.14 -7.73
C GLN A 477 -16.60 20.21 -7.87
N SER A 478 -16.11 21.28 -8.49
CA SER A 478 -14.68 21.63 -8.35
C SER A 478 -14.37 22.04 -6.91
N ILE A 479 -13.11 22.04 -6.53
CA ILE A 479 -12.69 22.48 -5.19
C ILE A 479 -13.11 23.93 -4.94
N ASN A 480 -12.91 24.79 -5.94
CA ASN A 480 -13.23 26.22 -5.82
C ASN A 480 -14.74 26.42 -5.63
N ASP A 481 -15.58 25.77 -6.44
CA ASP A 481 -17.04 25.88 -6.31
C ASP A 481 -17.50 25.38 -4.94
N PHE A 482 -16.93 24.28 -4.44
CA PHE A 482 -17.21 23.77 -3.11
C PHE A 482 -16.83 24.75 -2.01
N LEU A 483 -15.65 25.38 -2.08
CA LEU A 483 -15.21 26.38 -1.09
C LEU A 483 -16.11 27.61 -1.08
N PHE A 484 -16.55 28.10 -2.26
CA PHE A 484 -17.44 29.22 -2.38
C PHE A 484 -18.87 28.89 -1.91
N GLU A 485 -19.44 27.78 -2.35
CA GLU A 485 -20.80 27.38 -1.95
C GLU A 485 -20.88 27.10 -0.45
N SER A 486 -19.86 26.49 0.13
CA SER A 486 -19.77 26.28 1.57
C SER A 486 -19.39 27.52 2.38
N GLN A 487 -19.11 28.64 1.73
CA GLN A 487 -18.75 29.93 2.37
C GLN A 487 -17.53 29.85 3.28
N ILE A 488 -16.51 29.07 2.86
CA ILE A 488 -15.24 28.88 3.60
C ILE A 488 -14.04 29.40 2.84
N ASP A 489 -14.24 30.04 1.69
CA ASP A 489 -13.21 30.65 0.83
C ASP A 489 -12.35 31.70 1.56
N ASN A 490 -12.89 32.32 2.60
CA ASN A 490 -12.21 33.30 3.46
C ASN A 490 -11.31 32.67 4.55
N ILE A 491 -11.36 31.34 4.71
CA ILE A 491 -10.58 30.61 5.72
C ILE A 491 -9.34 30.00 5.07
N ASN A 492 -8.16 30.28 5.63
CA ASN A 492 -6.93 29.69 5.16
C ASN A 492 -6.77 28.25 5.68
N LEU A 493 -7.17 27.27 4.85
CA LEU A 493 -7.12 25.84 5.20
C LEU A 493 -5.69 25.36 5.48
N PHE A 494 -4.67 25.91 4.80
CA PHE A 494 -3.25 25.56 5.07
C PHE A 494 -2.83 25.94 6.50
N LYS A 495 -3.31 27.09 7.01
CA LYS A 495 -3.01 27.48 8.40
C LYS A 495 -3.71 26.57 9.40
N ILE A 496 -4.95 26.15 9.11
CA ILE A 496 -5.69 25.20 9.96
C ILE A 496 -5.00 23.84 9.96
N GLN A 497 -4.60 23.32 8.81
CA GLN A 497 -3.89 22.05 8.70
C GLN A 497 -2.59 22.08 9.52
N ARG A 498 -1.77 23.13 9.38
CA ARG A 498 -0.55 23.29 10.18
C ARG A 498 -0.85 23.38 11.68
N TYR A 499 -1.93 24.08 12.05
CA TYR A 499 -2.37 24.15 13.44
C TYR A 499 -2.74 22.78 13.97
N CYS A 500 -3.57 22.01 13.27
CA CYS A 500 -3.95 20.65 13.67
C CYS A 500 -2.71 19.76 13.84
N ALA A 501 -1.78 19.78 12.89
CA ALA A 501 -0.55 18.99 12.92
C ALA A 501 0.35 19.35 14.11
N LYS A 502 0.56 20.65 14.39
CA LYS A 502 1.43 21.10 15.49
C LYS A 502 0.79 21.00 16.86
N SER A 503 -0.49 21.36 16.99
CA SER A 503 -1.22 21.32 18.27
C SER A 503 -1.62 19.91 18.70
N MET A 504 -1.67 18.97 17.74
CA MET A 504 -2.17 17.61 17.95
C MET A 504 -3.56 17.57 18.60
N ILE A 505 -4.43 18.50 18.17
CA ILE A 505 -5.76 18.69 18.78
C ILE A 505 -6.63 17.43 18.72
N SER A 506 -6.58 16.67 17.63
CA SER A 506 -7.31 15.40 17.48
C SER A 506 -6.92 14.36 18.53
N ARG A 507 -5.64 14.29 18.90
CA ARG A 507 -5.15 13.41 19.98
C ARG A 507 -5.61 13.85 21.34
N LYS A 508 -5.52 15.16 21.62
CA LYS A 508 -5.95 15.72 22.90
C LYS A 508 -7.45 15.56 23.07
N LEU A 509 -8.20 15.70 21.97
CA LEU A 509 -9.63 15.46 21.96
C LEU A 509 -9.95 13.99 22.21
N PHE A 510 -9.17 13.05 21.71
CA PHE A 510 -9.32 11.63 21.98
C PHE A 510 -9.08 11.32 23.48
N GLY A 511 -7.97 11.79 24.07
CA GLY A 511 -7.71 11.63 25.51
C GLY A 511 -8.77 12.30 26.39
N PHE A 512 -9.31 13.43 25.94
CA PHE A 512 -10.45 14.08 26.59
C PHE A 512 -11.69 13.19 26.61
N LEU A 513 -11.99 12.52 25.50
CA LEU A 513 -13.13 11.61 25.39
C LEU A 513 -12.97 10.34 26.23
N GLU A 514 -11.76 9.75 26.27
CA GLU A 514 -11.49 8.61 27.17
C GLU A 514 -11.79 8.97 28.63
N ARG A 515 -11.44 10.19 29.04
CA ARG A 515 -11.61 10.64 30.43
C ARG A 515 -13.03 11.08 30.76
N TYR A 516 -13.72 11.70 29.83
CA TYR A 516 -15.01 12.36 30.07
C TYR A 516 -16.17 11.85 29.20
N GLY A 517 -15.91 11.01 28.20
CA GLY A 517 -16.89 10.57 27.18
C GLY A 517 -17.95 9.60 27.66
N GLY A 518 -17.86 9.05 28.88
CA GLY A 518 -18.88 8.19 29.46
C GLY A 518 -20.20 8.89 29.86
N ALA A 519 -20.29 10.23 29.72
CA ALA A 519 -21.44 11.02 30.19
C ALA A 519 -22.17 11.83 29.12
N ALA A 520 -21.90 11.65 27.83
CA ALA A 520 -22.47 12.52 26.79
C ALA A 520 -23.56 11.85 25.95
N VAL A 521 -24.73 11.70 26.53
CA VAL A 521 -25.98 11.70 25.75
C VAL A 521 -26.45 13.15 25.64
N ILE A 522 -26.60 13.62 24.41
CA ILE A 522 -27.12 14.96 24.05
C ILE A 522 -28.48 15.15 24.74
N GLN A 523 -28.58 16.06 25.69
CA GLN A 523 -29.87 16.59 26.16
C GLN A 523 -29.95 18.07 25.80
N PRO A 524 -30.99 18.50 25.08
CA PRO A 524 -31.39 19.89 25.02
C PRO A 524 -32.26 20.22 26.24
N ASN A 525 -31.97 21.32 26.86
CA ASN A 525 -32.75 22.05 27.89
C ASN A 525 -32.44 21.86 29.37
N LYS A 526 -32.01 22.99 29.95
CA LYS A 526 -31.53 23.23 31.31
C LYS A 526 -32.62 23.29 32.37
N GLU A 527 -33.73 22.61 32.32
CA GLU A 527 -34.74 22.77 33.37
C GLU A 527 -35.10 21.53 34.25
N ASN A 528 -34.52 20.36 34.03
CA ASN A 528 -34.91 19.18 34.86
C ASN A 528 -33.74 18.32 35.38
N GLN A 529 -32.74 18.97 35.97
CA GLN A 529 -31.57 18.22 36.51
C GLN A 529 -31.77 17.59 37.89
N LYS A 530 -32.94 17.71 38.57
CA LYS A 530 -33.16 17.17 39.93
C LYS A 530 -33.88 15.82 39.98
N THR A 531 -34.39 15.31 38.86
CA THR A 531 -35.14 14.05 38.84
C THR A 531 -34.45 12.86 38.17
N ALA A 532 -33.42 13.10 37.39
CA ALA A 532 -32.71 12.03 36.64
C ALA A 532 -31.94 11.05 37.56
N GLY A 533 -31.33 11.54 38.64
CA GLY A 533 -30.61 10.71 39.61
C GLY A 533 -31.53 9.75 40.40
N PHE A 534 -32.78 10.14 40.64
CA PHE A 534 -33.75 9.32 41.34
C PHE A 534 -34.32 8.22 40.47
N HIS A 535 -34.52 8.45 39.16
CA HIS A 535 -34.94 7.42 38.20
C HIS A 535 -33.89 6.34 37.95
N HIS A 536 -32.63 6.72 37.91
CA HIS A 536 -31.50 5.76 37.75
C HIS A 536 -31.33 4.89 39.00
N PHE A 537 -31.55 5.48 40.18
CA PHE A 537 -31.56 4.75 41.48
C PHE A 537 -32.71 3.75 41.57
N LEU A 538 -33.91 4.11 41.10
CA LEU A 538 -35.08 3.23 41.06
C LEU A 538 -34.94 2.09 40.05
N GLN A 539 -34.29 2.30 38.89
CA GLN A 539 -33.99 1.26 37.91
C GLN A 539 -32.98 0.25 38.48
N GLY A 540 -31.98 0.69 39.23
CA GLY A 540 -31.00 -0.17 39.88
C GLY A 540 -31.64 -1.03 41.01
N LEU A 541 -32.73 -0.58 41.64
CA LEU A 541 -33.46 -1.35 42.64
C LEU A 541 -34.40 -2.43 42.04
N HIS A 542 -34.94 -2.16 40.84
CA HIS A 542 -35.80 -3.15 40.15
C HIS A 542 -35.03 -4.31 39.51
N GLN A 543 -33.75 -4.14 39.24
CA GLN A 543 -32.90 -5.23 38.73
C GLN A 543 -32.43 -6.20 39.81
N LYS A 544 -32.44 -5.77 41.12
CA LYS A 544 -32.05 -6.67 42.24
C LYS A 544 -33.14 -7.58 42.80
N THR A 545 -34.37 -7.48 42.32
CA THR A 545 -35.49 -8.32 42.85
C THR A 545 -35.89 -9.48 41.93
N ASN A 546 -35.21 -9.72 40.80
CA ASN A 546 -35.54 -10.83 39.89
C ASN A 546 -34.48 -11.94 39.79
N GLU A 547 -33.51 -12.00 40.71
CA GLU A 547 -32.45 -13.03 40.72
C GLU A 547 -32.58 -14.11 41.81
N GLU A 548 -33.74 -14.30 42.43
CA GLU A 548 -33.95 -15.45 43.30
C GLU A 548 -35.07 -16.37 42.75
N THR A 549 -34.77 -17.14 41.68
CA THR A 549 -35.37 -18.47 41.44
C THR A 549 -34.95 -18.99 40.06
N ALA A 550 -33.83 -19.69 39.97
CA ALA A 550 -33.62 -20.82 39.08
C ALA A 550 -32.22 -21.41 39.26
N ILE A 551 -32.08 -22.23 40.27
CA ILE A 551 -31.01 -23.23 40.35
C ILE A 551 -31.53 -24.49 39.68
N THR A 552 -30.98 -24.93 38.60
CA THR A 552 -30.58 -26.33 38.31
C THR A 552 -29.99 -26.54 36.93
N LEU A 553 -28.89 -27.24 36.95
CA LEU A 553 -28.18 -28.02 35.94
C LEU A 553 -27.52 -27.34 34.71
N GLY A 554 -26.19 -27.15 34.77
CA GLY A 554 -25.22 -27.95 34.03
C GLY A 554 -24.93 -27.51 32.63
N ASN A 555 -23.86 -26.69 32.45
CA ASN A 555 -22.73 -27.07 31.60
C ASN A 555 -21.75 -25.89 31.56
N LEU A 556 -20.51 -26.20 31.94
CA LEU A 556 -19.34 -25.35 31.81
C LEU A 556 -19.11 -25.02 30.32
N VAL A 557 -19.42 -23.81 29.93
CA VAL A 557 -18.82 -23.15 28.76
C VAL A 557 -18.20 -21.88 29.33
N GLU A 558 -16.89 -21.75 29.19
CA GLU A 558 -16.13 -20.53 29.47
C GLU A 558 -16.67 -19.42 28.56
N GLU A 559 -17.51 -18.56 29.13
CA GLU A 559 -17.87 -17.28 28.49
C GLU A 559 -16.68 -16.34 28.67
N THR A 560 -15.93 -16.18 27.56
CA THR A 560 -15.03 -15.05 27.38
C THR A 560 -15.88 -13.79 27.29
N ASP A 561 -15.66 -12.86 28.19
CA ASP A 561 -16.25 -11.51 28.22
C ASP A 561 -15.81 -10.69 26.97
N ASP A 562 -16.45 -10.92 25.82
CA ASP A 562 -16.24 -10.19 24.55
C ASP A 562 -17.24 -9.03 24.40
N ASN A 563 -17.34 -8.15 25.40
CA ASN A 563 -18.17 -6.95 25.32
C ASN A 563 -17.34 -5.64 25.35
N GLU A 564 -16.09 -5.67 24.91
CA GLU A 564 -15.37 -4.45 24.59
C GLU A 564 -15.72 -4.02 23.16
N GLN A 565 -16.64 -3.06 23.02
CA GLN A 565 -16.85 -2.35 21.75
C GLN A 565 -15.50 -1.78 21.28
N PRO A 566 -15.11 -1.96 19.99
CA PRO A 566 -13.83 -1.48 19.49
C PRO A 566 -13.73 0.04 19.70
N ARG A 567 -12.74 0.49 20.46
CA ARG A 567 -12.47 1.91 20.73
C ARG A 567 -12.25 2.63 19.39
N MET A 568 -13.17 3.50 19.02
CA MET A 568 -13.09 4.22 17.75
C MET A 568 -12.13 5.41 17.86
N ALA A 569 -11.29 5.61 16.84
CA ALA A 569 -10.45 6.80 16.72
C ALA A 569 -11.29 8.08 16.68
N SER A 570 -10.71 9.22 17.09
CA SER A 570 -11.42 10.50 17.00
C SER A 570 -11.83 10.83 15.56
N PRO A 571 -13.11 11.14 15.29
CA PRO A 571 -13.57 11.56 13.97
C PRO A 571 -12.80 12.75 13.39
N LEU A 572 -12.28 13.61 14.26
CA LEU A 572 -11.50 14.79 13.85
C LEU A 572 -10.24 14.43 13.04
N MET A 573 -9.62 13.28 13.30
CA MET A 573 -8.45 12.83 12.50
C MET A 573 -8.80 12.53 11.04
N GLN A 574 -9.98 11.96 10.78
CA GLN A 574 -10.44 11.71 9.41
C GLN A 574 -10.76 13.02 8.69
N ILE A 575 -11.32 13.98 9.44
CA ILE A 575 -11.60 15.32 8.94
C ILE A 575 -10.31 16.09 8.62
N GLU A 576 -9.26 15.94 9.43
CA GLU A 576 -7.92 16.48 9.11
C GLU A 576 -7.39 15.91 7.79
N GLY A 577 -7.61 14.62 7.51
CA GLY A 577 -7.29 14.01 6.22
C GLY A 577 -8.07 14.63 5.06
N PHE A 578 -9.36 14.89 5.24
CA PHE A 578 -10.18 15.57 4.24
C PHE A 578 -9.75 17.03 4.01
N LEU A 579 -9.45 17.77 5.06
CA LEU A 579 -8.90 19.13 4.95
C LEU A 579 -7.53 19.12 4.23
N SER A 580 -6.68 18.12 4.51
CA SER A 580 -5.42 17.96 3.81
C SER A 580 -5.61 17.68 2.31
N ALA A 581 -6.59 16.85 1.95
CA ALA A 581 -6.92 16.58 0.55
C ALA A 581 -7.42 17.85 -0.16
N LEU A 582 -8.23 18.69 0.49
CA LEU A 582 -8.67 19.98 -0.06
C LEU A 582 -7.53 21.00 -0.25
N THR A 583 -6.45 20.91 0.54
CA THR A 583 -5.28 21.78 0.41
C THR A 583 -4.30 21.34 -0.67
N ASN A 584 -4.36 20.08 -1.10
CA ASN A 584 -3.60 19.58 -2.26
C ASN A 584 -4.25 20.00 -3.59
N ALA A 585 -4.83 21.20 -3.61
CA ALA A 585 -5.68 21.74 -4.65
C ALA A 585 -4.94 21.85 -6.00
N ASN A 586 -5.15 20.86 -6.83
CA ASN A 586 -4.89 20.90 -8.24
C ASN A 586 -6.25 21.00 -8.97
N GLU A 587 -6.24 21.46 -10.20
CA GLU A 587 -7.43 21.45 -11.09
C GLU A 587 -8.03 20.04 -11.24
N ASP A 588 -7.28 19.02 -10.86
CA ASP A 588 -7.63 17.59 -10.93
C ASP A 588 -8.41 17.06 -9.73
N GLY A 589 -8.66 17.88 -8.70
CA GLY A 589 -9.45 17.51 -7.52
C GLY A 589 -10.96 17.79 -7.73
N ARG A 590 -11.80 16.88 -7.22
CA ARG A 590 -13.26 17.06 -7.17
C ARG A 590 -13.79 16.74 -5.79
N VAL A 591 -14.86 17.41 -5.43
CA VAL A 591 -15.62 17.11 -4.21
C VAL A 591 -16.98 16.54 -4.59
N ILE A 592 -17.25 15.34 -4.10
CA ILE A 592 -18.53 14.66 -4.26
C ILE A 592 -19.32 14.86 -2.97
N ILE A 593 -20.50 15.46 -3.09
CA ILE A 593 -21.47 15.63 -2.02
C ILE A 593 -22.53 14.57 -2.22
N ASN A 594 -22.53 13.54 -1.38
CA ASN A 594 -23.50 12.45 -1.45
C ASN A 594 -24.53 12.62 -0.34
N ARG A 595 -25.73 13.09 -0.71
CA ARG A 595 -26.86 13.27 0.19
C ARG A 595 -27.74 12.03 0.14
N GLN A 596 -27.90 11.36 1.28
CA GLN A 596 -28.75 10.18 1.44
C GLN A 596 -29.98 10.51 2.30
N ALA A 597 -30.76 9.50 2.68
CA ALA A 597 -31.98 9.69 3.46
C ALA A 597 -31.76 10.46 4.76
N THR A 598 -30.64 10.27 5.42
CA THR A 598 -30.27 10.97 6.67
C THR A 598 -28.90 11.63 6.55
N VAL A 599 -28.68 12.68 7.36
CA VAL A 599 -27.38 13.35 7.47
C VAL A 599 -26.27 12.36 7.85
N GLY A 600 -26.56 11.43 8.75
CA GLY A 600 -25.58 10.44 9.20
C GLY A 600 -25.09 9.49 8.10
N GLN A 601 -25.93 9.19 7.12
CA GLN A 601 -25.60 8.35 5.96
C GLN A 601 -24.96 9.15 4.81
N SER A 602 -25.08 10.46 4.83
CA SER A 602 -24.53 11.33 3.80
C SER A 602 -23.02 11.52 3.98
N SER A 603 -22.30 11.80 2.90
CA SER A 603 -20.83 11.95 2.94
C SER A 603 -20.33 13.04 2.00
N LEU A 604 -19.18 13.61 2.37
CA LEU A 604 -18.33 14.44 1.53
C LEU A 604 -17.09 13.63 1.16
N LYS A 605 -16.80 13.50 -0.14
CA LYS A 605 -15.66 12.76 -0.63
C LYS A 605 -14.81 13.62 -1.55
N PHE A 606 -13.54 13.76 -1.22
CA PHE A 606 -12.55 14.31 -2.15
C PHE A 606 -12.05 13.19 -3.07
N LEU A 607 -12.07 13.44 -4.38
CA LEU A 607 -11.63 12.52 -5.42
C LEU A 607 -10.47 13.13 -6.20
N LEU A 608 -9.35 12.43 -6.28
CA LEU A 608 -8.25 12.75 -7.18
C LEU A 608 -8.50 12.12 -8.55
N LEU A 609 -8.58 12.93 -9.63
CA LEU A 609 -8.79 12.45 -10.99
C LEU A 609 -7.50 12.05 -11.71
N ASN A 610 -6.42 12.77 -11.43
CA ASN A 610 -5.12 12.58 -12.09
C ASN A 610 -4.08 11.97 -11.13
N PRO A 611 -3.87 10.66 -11.18
CA PRO A 611 -2.87 9.99 -10.35
C PRO A 611 -1.42 10.25 -10.79
N ALA A 612 -1.18 10.81 -11.99
CA ALA A 612 0.16 11.12 -12.48
C ALA A 612 0.86 12.19 -11.65
N VAL A 613 0.12 13.19 -11.15
CA VAL A 613 0.69 14.33 -10.41
C VAL A 613 1.44 13.89 -9.15
N PRO A 614 0.83 13.16 -8.19
CA PRO A 614 1.58 12.68 -7.02
C PRO A 614 2.64 11.63 -7.38
N PHE A 615 2.48 10.89 -8.46
CA PHE A 615 3.45 9.89 -8.88
C PHE A 615 4.66 10.50 -9.61
N ALA A 616 4.50 11.65 -10.25
CA ALA A 616 5.57 12.38 -10.94
C ALA A 616 6.77 12.69 -10.02
N GLN A 617 6.51 12.98 -8.74
CA GLN A 617 7.58 13.20 -7.77
C GLN A 617 8.47 11.96 -7.62
N VAL A 618 7.88 10.77 -7.52
CA VAL A 618 8.62 9.50 -7.45
C VAL A 618 9.46 9.30 -8.70
N LEU A 619 8.89 9.57 -9.89
CA LEU A 619 9.59 9.43 -11.18
C LEU A 619 10.76 10.41 -11.35
N LYS A 620 10.64 11.62 -10.79
CA LYS A 620 11.68 12.67 -10.85
C LYS A 620 12.85 12.39 -9.90
N GLU A 621 12.56 11.87 -8.71
CA GLU A 621 13.58 11.61 -7.70
C GLU A 621 14.37 10.32 -8.00
N CYS A 622 13.71 9.30 -8.55
CA CYS A 622 14.32 7.99 -8.75
C CYS A 622 15.24 7.93 -9.98
N ARG A 623 16.33 7.19 -9.87
CA ARG A 623 17.16 6.79 -11.00
C ARG A 623 16.36 5.97 -12.01
N SER A 624 15.71 4.93 -11.52
CA SER A 624 14.91 3.99 -12.33
C SER A 624 13.67 3.54 -11.55
N VAL A 625 12.56 3.37 -12.26
CA VAL A 625 11.30 2.84 -11.70
C VAL A 625 10.83 1.66 -12.54
N ILE A 626 10.70 0.50 -11.91
CA ILE A 626 10.20 -0.73 -12.55
C ILE A 626 8.78 -0.97 -12.09
N ILE A 627 7.85 -1.01 -13.03
CA ILE A 627 6.43 -1.28 -12.83
C ILE A 627 6.17 -2.69 -13.34
N ALA A 628 6.08 -3.68 -12.44
CA ALA A 628 5.97 -5.09 -12.80
C ALA A 628 4.62 -5.69 -12.40
N GLY A 629 4.11 -6.61 -13.19
CA GLY A 629 2.88 -7.33 -12.87
C GLY A 629 2.66 -8.59 -13.70
N GLY A 630 1.73 -9.44 -13.24
CA GLY A 630 1.37 -10.67 -13.95
C GLY A 630 0.43 -10.44 -15.14
N THR A 631 -0.37 -9.39 -15.07
CA THR A 631 -1.36 -8.98 -16.08
C THR A 631 -1.36 -7.47 -16.16
N MET A 632 -0.53 -6.91 -17.05
CA MET A 632 -0.39 -5.46 -17.24
C MET A 632 -1.19 -4.93 -18.45
N GLN A 633 -1.68 -5.83 -19.32
CA GLN A 633 -2.48 -5.42 -20.48
C GLN A 633 -3.87 -4.90 -20.06
N PRO A 634 -4.31 -3.79 -20.66
CA PRO A 634 -3.61 -2.95 -21.64
C PRO A 634 -2.61 -1.99 -20.99
N VAL A 635 -1.35 -1.99 -21.47
CA VAL A 635 -0.25 -1.14 -20.95
C VAL A 635 -0.50 0.35 -21.22
N SER A 636 -1.32 0.67 -22.23
CA SER A 636 -1.69 2.05 -22.56
C SER A 636 -2.23 2.84 -21.36
N ASP A 637 -2.97 2.19 -20.46
CA ASP A 637 -3.50 2.82 -19.25
C ASP A 637 -2.41 3.40 -18.35
N PHE A 638 -1.29 2.67 -18.18
CA PHE A 638 -0.18 3.13 -17.35
C PHE A 638 0.53 4.32 -17.98
N LYS A 639 0.71 4.28 -19.31
CA LYS A 639 1.33 5.39 -20.04
C LYS A 639 0.47 6.64 -19.96
N GLU A 640 -0.82 6.52 -20.25
CA GLU A 640 -1.74 7.65 -20.31
C GLU A 640 -2.05 8.24 -18.93
N GLN A 641 -2.25 7.40 -17.91
CA GLN A 641 -2.70 7.85 -16.59
C GLN A 641 -1.57 8.11 -15.57
N LEU A 642 -0.37 7.55 -15.75
CA LEU A 642 0.75 7.71 -14.80
C LEU A 642 1.98 8.38 -15.37
N LEU A 643 2.25 8.24 -16.69
CA LEU A 643 3.52 8.64 -17.29
C LEU A 643 3.37 9.80 -18.29
N SER A 644 2.17 10.30 -18.53
CA SER A 644 1.83 11.19 -19.65
C SER A 644 2.35 12.62 -19.51
N THR A 645 2.65 13.10 -18.31
CA THR A 645 2.82 14.55 -18.10
C THR A 645 4.28 15.03 -18.16
N ASP A 646 5.26 14.21 -17.77
CA ASP A 646 6.64 14.71 -17.59
C ASP A 646 7.73 13.72 -18.03
N VAL A 647 7.36 12.62 -18.67
CA VAL A 647 8.30 11.56 -19.04
C VAL A 647 8.43 11.46 -20.57
N SER A 648 9.66 11.63 -21.11
CA SER A 648 9.91 11.39 -22.52
C SER A 648 9.69 9.91 -22.87
N ALA A 649 9.14 9.65 -24.05
CA ALA A 649 8.90 8.29 -24.53
C ALA A 649 10.17 7.42 -24.57
N GLU A 650 11.33 8.05 -24.80
CA GLU A 650 12.65 7.41 -24.82
C GLU A 650 13.09 6.85 -23.46
N ARG A 651 12.56 7.42 -22.36
CA ARG A 651 12.83 6.94 -20.99
C ARG A 651 11.96 5.74 -20.62
N ILE A 652 10.97 5.38 -21.44
CA ILE A 652 10.02 4.29 -21.12
C ILE A 652 10.39 3.06 -21.96
N THR A 653 10.62 1.94 -21.29
CA THR A 653 10.82 0.62 -21.91
C THR A 653 9.66 -0.29 -21.52
N GLU A 654 9.08 -0.96 -22.51
CA GLU A 654 8.04 -1.97 -22.32
C GLU A 654 8.59 -3.35 -22.61
N PHE A 655 8.37 -4.26 -21.70
CA PHE A 655 8.72 -5.66 -21.85
C PHE A 655 7.54 -6.56 -21.50
N SER A 656 7.17 -7.45 -22.39
CA SER A 656 6.14 -8.48 -22.16
C SER A 656 6.70 -9.82 -22.58
N CYS A 657 6.91 -10.69 -21.62
CA CYS A 657 7.34 -12.06 -21.92
C CYS A 657 6.17 -12.98 -22.25
N GLY A 658 6.45 -14.03 -23.02
CA GLY A 658 5.53 -15.13 -23.25
C GLY A 658 5.25 -15.93 -21.96
N HIS A 659 4.45 -16.97 -22.08
CA HIS A 659 4.22 -17.93 -20.99
C HIS A 659 5.12 -19.15 -21.19
N VAL A 660 5.55 -19.78 -20.08
CA VAL A 660 6.32 -21.05 -20.12
C VAL A 660 5.50 -22.22 -20.66
N ILE A 661 4.17 -22.10 -20.71
CA ILE A 661 3.26 -23.15 -21.15
C ILE A 661 3.36 -23.39 -22.64
N PRO A 662 3.47 -24.64 -23.09
CA PRO A 662 3.36 -24.95 -24.51
C PRO A 662 1.97 -24.61 -25.06
N PRO A 663 1.86 -24.05 -26.28
CA PRO A 663 0.55 -23.69 -26.90
C PRO A 663 -0.46 -24.84 -26.92
N LYS A 664 0.00 -26.09 -27.00
CA LYS A 664 -0.86 -27.28 -26.93
C LYS A 664 -1.49 -27.54 -25.56
N ASN A 665 -1.05 -26.85 -24.51
CA ASN A 665 -1.54 -27.02 -23.15
C ASN A 665 -2.61 -26.00 -22.77
N ILE A 666 -2.92 -25.04 -23.64
CA ILE A 666 -3.96 -24.05 -23.42
C ILE A 666 -4.94 -24.01 -24.60
N LEU A 667 -6.24 -23.93 -24.27
CA LEU A 667 -7.30 -23.80 -25.27
C LEU A 667 -8.23 -22.63 -24.90
N PRO A 668 -7.90 -21.39 -25.34
CA PRO A 668 -8.82 -20.26 -25.20
C PRO A 668 -9.80 -20.22 -26.37
N ILE A 669 -11.09 -20.09 -26.02
CA ILE A 669 -12.20 -20.08 -26.98
C ILE A 669 -13.10 -18.86 -26.71
N VAL A 670 -13.44 -18.14 -27.77
CA VAL A 670 -14.55 -17.18 -27.76
C VAL A 670 -15.78 -17.87 -28.29
N LEU A 671 -16.83 -18.00 -27.49
CA LEU A 671 -18.08 -18.62 -27.82
C LEU A 671 -19.12 -17.56 -28.15
N CYS A 672 -19.59 -17.52 -29.44
CA CYS A 672 -20.51 -16.51 -29.91
C CYS A 672 -21.98 -16.90 -29.79
N CYS A 673 -22.32 -18.21 -29.96
CA CYS A 673 -23.69 -18.73 -29.83
C CYS A 673 -23.72 -19.93 -28.90
N GLY A 674 -24.83 -20.12 -28.21
CA GLY A 674 -25.09 -21.23 -27.32
C GLY A 674 -25.62 -22.49 -28.04
N PRO A 675 -25.97 -23.57 -27.28
CA PRO A 675 -26.47 -24.83 -27.81
C PRO A 675 -27.73 -24.71 -28.63
N SER A 676 -28.63 -23.77 -28.37
CA SER A 676 -29.85 -23.50 -29.16
C SER A 676 -29.59 -22.55 -30.34
N ASN A 677 -28.35 -22.30 -30.66
CA ASN A 677 -27.91 -21.32 -31.68
C ASN A 677 -28.32 -19.87 -31.38
N GLN A 678 -28.69 -19.57 -30.13
CA GLN A 678 -28.92 -18.21 -29.65
C GLN A 678 -27.59 -17.45 -29.50
N GLN A 679 -27.55 -16.24 -30.06
CA GLN A 679 -26.40 -15.37 -29.89
C GLN A 679 -26.20 -14.99 -28.41
N LEU A 680 -24.98 -15.14 -27.89
CA LEU A 680 -24.63 -14.86 -26.51
C LEU A 680 -24.23 -13.40 -26.36
N GLU A 681 -25.08 -12.65 -25.66
CA GLU A 681 -24.89 -11.21 -25.40
C GLU A 681 -25.34 -10.88 -23.99
N PHE A 682 -24.42 -10.84 -23.06
CA PHE A 682 -24.67 -10.56 -21.64
C PHE A 682 -24.56 -9.05 -21.32
N THR A 683 -25.30 -8.23 -22.10
CA THR A 683 -25.47 -6.80 -21.76
C THR A 683 -26.42 -6.66 -20.56
N TYR A 684 -26.37 -5.50 -19.89
CA TYR A 684 -27.26 -5.20 -18.75
C TYR A 684 -28.76 -5.41 -19.08
N GLN A 685 -29.17 -5.17 -20.31
CA GLN A 685 -30.56 -5.31 -20.78
C GLN A 685 -30.94 -6.77 -21.07
N LYS A 686 -30.01 -7.60 -21.55
CA LYS A 686 -30.29 -8.94 -22.05
C LYS A 686 -29.87 -10.05 -21.09
N ARG A 687 -28.91 -9.82 -20.19
CA ARG A 687 -28.35 -10.86 -19.31
C ARG A 687 -29.39 -11.46 -18.36
N ASP A 688 -30.37 -10.64 -17.92
CA ASP A 688 -31.40 -11.05 -16.95
C ASP A 688 -32.58 -11.79 -17.61
N LEU A 689 -32.58 -11.98 -18.95
CA LEU A 689 -33.59 -12.75 -19.65
C LEU A 689 -33.48 -14.24 -19.29
N PRO A 690 -34.59 -14.90 -18.93
CA PRO A 690 -34.58 -16.33 -18.60
C PRO A 690 -33.94 -17.22 -19.69
N GLN A 691 -34.21 -16.91 -20.95
CA GLN A 691 -33.61 -17.62 -22.08
C GLN A 691 -32.09 -17.57 -22.09
N MET A 692 -31.49 -16.42 -21.72
CA MET A 692 -30.05 -16.26 -21.66
C MET A 692 -29.44 -17.02 -20.48
N MET A 693 -30.12 -17.03 -19.33
CA MET A 693 -29.73 -17.80 -18.17
C MET A 693 -29.82 -19.32 -18.41
N ASP A 694 -30.88 -19.77 -19.11
CA ASP A 694 -31.03 -21.15 -19.51
C ASP A 694 -29.95 -21.59 -20.49
N GLU A 695 -29.61 -20.73 -21.45
CA GLU A 695 -28.59 -21.02 -22.44
C GLU A 695 -27.22 -21.16 -21.80
N MET A 696 -26.90 -20.27 -20.85
CA MET A 696 -25.69 -20.38 -20.05
C MET A 696 -25.67 -21.68 -19.22
N GLY A 697 -26.79 -22.05 -18.62
CA GLY A 697 -26.91 -23.28 -17.87
C GLY A 697 -26.69 -24.54 -18.75
N ARG A 698 -27.17 -24.52 -20.00
CA ARG A 698 -26.93 -25.60 -20.97
C ARG A 698 -25.44 -25.67 -21.35
N ILE A 699 -24.80 -24.54 -21.60
CA ILE A 699 -23.37 -24.46 -21.89
C ILE A 699 -22.57 -25.10 -20.74
N LEU A 700 -22.84 -24.65 -19.50
CA LEU A 700 -22.15 -25.14 -18.31
C LEU A 700 -22.37 -26.64 -18.10
N SER A 701 -23.61 -27.12 -18.25
CA SER A 701 -23.97 -28.54 -18.14
C SER A 701 -23.21 -29.42 -19.15
N ASN A 702 -23.05 -28.95 -20.39
CA ASN A 702 -22.32 -29.67 -21.41
C ASN A 702 -20.80 -29.71 -21.11
N PHE A 703 -20.20 -28.58 -20.72
CA PHE A 703 -18.76 -28.54 -20.39
C PHE A 703 -18.43 -29.37 -19.14
N CYS A 704 -19.28 -29.36 -18.11
CA CYS A 704 -19.12 -30.21 -16.94
C CYS A 704 -19.07 -31.72 -17.26
N ASN A 705 -19.63 -32.16 -18.39
CA ASN A 705 -19.56 -33.58 -18.83
C ASN A 705 -18.19 -33.97 -19.41
N VAL A 706 -17.44 -33.03 -19.97
CA VAL A 706 -16.21 -33.34 -20.75
C VAL A 706 -14.93 -32.82 -20.06
N VAL A 707 -15.06 -31.86 -19.17
CA VAL A 707 -13.90 -31.28 -18.43
C VAL A 707 -13.55 -32.18 -17.25
N PRO A 708 -12.35 -32.76 -17.17
CA PRO A 708 -11.90 -33.45 -15.98
C PRO A 708 -11.52 -32.38 -14.90
N GLY A 709 -11.70 -32.69 -13.62
CA GLY A 709 -11.35 -31.78 -12.56
C GLY A 709 -12.28 -30.56 -12.39
N GLY A 710 -11.74 -29.47 -11.87
CA GLY A 710 -12.48 -28.26 -11.52
C GLY A 710 -12.91 -27.39 -12.71
N VAL A 711 -14.11 -26.83 -12.60
CA VAL A 711 -14.63 -25.79 -13.50
C VAL A 711 -14.90 -24.54 -12.69
N VAL A 712 -14.31 -23.42 -13.06
CA VAL A 712 -14.51 -22.12 -12.42
C VAL A 712 -15.31 -21.23 -13.35
N CYS A 713 -16.48 -20.76 -12.88
CA CYS A 713 -17.36 -19.90 -13.64
C CYS A 713 -17.41 -18.51 -13.02
N PHE A 714 -16.91 -17.52 -13.73
CA PHE A 714 -16.86 -16.12 -13.29
C PHE A 714 -18.06 -15.34 -13.82
N PHE A 715 -18.83 -14.75 -12.90
CA PHE A 715 -19.94 -13.85 -13.20
C PHE A 715 -19.52 -12.38 -13.09
N PRO A 716 -20.17 -11.47 -13.84
CA PRO A 716 -19.81 -10.04 -13.85
C PRO A 716 -20.15 -9.29 -12.55
N SER A 717 -21.07 -9.78 -11.72
CA SER A 717 -21.45 -9.17 -10.44
C SER A 717 -22.12 -10.17 -9.50
N TYR A 718 -22.06 -9.92 -8.19
CA TYR A 718 -22.75 -10.71 -7.16
C TYR A 718 -24.27 -10.71 -7.33
N GLU A 719 -24.84 -9.59 -7.75
CA GLU A 719 -26.28 -9.48 -7.99
C GLU A 719 -26.72 -10.41 -9.12
N TYR A 720 -25.97 -10.43 -10.21
CA TYR A 720 -26.27 -11.30 -11.35
C TYR A 720 -26.04 -12.78 -11.01
N GLU A 721 -24.97 -13.08 -10.31
CA GLU A 721 -24.70 -14.46 -9.83
C GLU A 721 -25.86 -14.99 -8.98
N LYS A 722 -26.36 -14.20 -8.02
CA LYS A 722 -27.52 -14.58 -7.20
C LYS A 722 -28.79 -14.79 -8.02
N LYS A 723 -29.06 -13.93 -9.00
CA LYS A 723 -30.21 -14.08 -9.91
C LYS A 723 -30.13 -15.37 -10.73
N VAL A 724 -28.96 -15.65 -11.30
CA VAL A 724 -28.73 -16.87 -12.08
C VAL A 724 -28.84 -18.10 -11.19
N TYR A 725 -28.28 -18.07 -9.98
CA TYR A 725 -28.36 -19.15 -9.01
C TYR A 725 -29.82 -19.48 -8.66
N ALA A 726 -30.64 -18.49 -8.31
CA ALA A 726 -32.05 -18.65 -7.99
C ALA A 726 -32.84 -19.21 -9.18
N HIS A 727 -32.58 -18.72 -10.40
CA HIS A 727 -33.21 -19.23 -11.62
C HIS A 727 -32.87 -20.71 -11.89
N TRP A 728 -31.61 -21.09 -11.73
CA TRP A 728 -31.16 -22.47 -11.93
C TRP A 728 -31.62 -23.40 -10.80
N GLU A 729 -31.85 -22.92 -9.62
CA GLU A 729 -32.47 -23.67 -8.51
C GLU A 729 -33.93 -24.00 -8.86
N GLN A 730 -34.72 -23.00 -9.27
CA GLN A 730 -36.11 -23.13 -9.69
C GLN A 730 -36.29 -24.10 -10.88
N THR A 731 -35.36 -24.05 -11.84
CA THR A 731 -35.41 -24.94 -13.03
C THR A 731 -34.84 -26.34 -12.79
N GLY A 732 -34.37 -26.63 -11.56
CA GLY A 732 -33.72 -27.89 -11.19
C GLY A 732 -32.39 -28.16 -11.88
N LEU A 733 -31.78 -27.13 -12.48
CA LEU A 733 -30.48 -27.25 -13.14
C LEU A 733 -29.36 -27.48 -12.14
N LEU A 734 -29.40 -26.82 -10.99
CA LEU A 734 -28.37 -26.98 -9.93
C LEU A 734 -28.33 -28.45 -9.45
N ALA A 735 -29.45 -29.09 -9.25
CA ALA A 735 -29.50 -30.52 -8.89
C ALA A 735 -28.81 -31.39 -9.94
N ARG A 736 -29.04 -31.12 -11.23
CA ARG A 736 -28.37 -31.85 -12.34
C ARG A 736 -26.84 -31.56 -12.40
N LEU A 737 -26.40 -30.34 -12.11
CA LEU A 737 -24.99 -29.99 -12.06
C LEU A 737 -24.30 -30.64 -10.86
N THR A 738 -24.96 -30.71 -9.70
CA THR A 738 -24.45 -31.33 -8.48
C THR A 738 -24.19 -32.83 -8.64
N VAL A 739 -24.98 -33.52 -9.45
CA VAL A 739 -24.74 -34.94 -9.80
C VAL A 739 -23.47 -35.10 -10.63
N LYS A 740 -23.13 -34.12 -11.47
CA LYS A 740 -21.97 -34.16 -12.36
C LYS A 740 -20.67 -33.71 -11.71
N LYS A 741 -20.76 -32.69 -10.87
CA LYS A 741 -19.60 -32.10 -10.16
C LYS A 741 -20.03 -31.84 -8.73
N LYS A 742 -19.48 -32.52 -7.72
CA LYS A 742 -19.82 -32.24 -6.32
C LYS A 742 -19.26 -30.93 -5.84
N HIS A 743 -20.05 -30.25 -5.04
CA HIS A 743 -19.60 -29.25 -4.10
C HIS A 743 -18.69 -29.93 -3.05
N CYS A 744 -17.53 -29.37 -2.77
CA CYS A 744 -16.50 -29.89 -1.89
C CYS A 744 -17.04 -30.43 -0.55
N SER A 745 -17.20 -31.73 -0.39
CA SER A 745 -16.99 -32.48 0.89
C SER A 745 -17.32 -33.95 0.74
N LEU A 746 -16.31 -34.77 1.06
CA LEU A 746 -16.33 -36.12 1.65
C LEU A 746 -17.37 -37.13 1.16
N SER A 747 -17.01 -38.03 0.27
CA SER A 747 -16.98 -39.49 0.36
C SER A 747 -17.10 -40.22 -0.96
N GLY A 748 -16.17 -41.09 -1.28
CA GLY A 748 -16.27 -42.42 -1.86
C GLY A 748 -17.10 -42.61 -3.13
N GLY A 749 -16.98 -41.77 -4.17
CA GLY A 749 -17.59 -42.05 -5.46
C GLY A 749 -16.82 -41.34 -6.58
N ARG A 750 -16.76 -41.94 -7.78
CA ARG A 750 -16.06 -41.46 -8.98
C ARG A 750 -16.57 -40.09 -9.45
N LEU A 751 -16.23 -39.01 -8.73
CA LEU A 751 -16.56 -37.65 -9.12
C LEU A 751 -15.33 -36.97 -9.72
N THR A 752 -15.52 -36.36 -10.89
CA THR A 752 -14.44 -35.80 -11.69
C THR A 752 -14.23 -34.28 -11.43
N GLY A 753 -14.20 -33.84 -10.15
CA GLY A 753 -13.91 -32.46 -9.80
C GLY A 753 -15.09 -31.63 -9.29
N ALA A 754 -14.88 -30.36 -9.05
CA ALA A 754 -15.83 -29.39 -8.49
C ALA A 754 -16.24 -28.31 -9.50
N LEU A 755 -17.44 -27.72 -9.30
CA LEU A 755 -17.90 -26.53 -10.00
C LEU A 755 -17.91 -25.36 -8.99
N LEU A 756 -17.18 -24.31 -9.29
CA LEU A 756 -17.09 -23.11 -8.47
C LEU A 756 -17.73 -21.92 -9.20
N PHE A 757 -18.67 -21.25 -8.55
CA PHE A 757 -19.16 -19.94 -8.96
C PHE A 757 -18.38 -18.86 -8.25
N SER A 758 -17.97 -17.86 -9.00
CA SER A 758 -17.17 -16.74 -8.51
C SER A 758 -17.59 -15.45 -9.24
N VAL A 759 -17.24 -14.32 -8.65
CA VAL A 759 -17.52 -13.01 -9.25
C VAL A 759 -16.19 -12.33 -9.60
N VAL A 760 -16.15 -11.72 -10.78
CA VAL A 760 -14.99 -10.95 -11.24
C VAL A 760 -14.71 -9.78 -10.28
N GLY A 761 -13.46 -9.59 -9.86
CA GLY A 761 -13.09 -8.59 -8.85
C GLY A 761 -13.46 -8.96 -7.40
N GLY A 762 -14.05 -10.14 -7.17
CA GLY A 762 -14.35 -10.65 -5.83
C GLY A 762 -13.12 -11.29 -5.15
N LYS A 763 -13.25 -11.61 -3.85
CA LYS A 763 -12.16 -12.20 -3.05
C LYS A 763 -11.53 -13.45 -3.67
N MET A 764 -12.32 -14.25 -4.39
CA MET A 764 -11.88 -15.48 -5.06
C MET A 764 -11.10 -15.19 -6.35
N SER A 765 -11.33 -14.07 -7.00
CA SER A 765 -10.61 -13.67 -8.22
C SER A 765 -9.22 -13.08 -7.93
N GLU A 766 -8.95 -12.60 -6.72
CA GLU A 766 -7.69 -11.93 -6.38
C GLU A 766 -6.74 -12.77 -5.50
N GLY A 767 -7.22 -13.76 -4.76
CA GLY A 767 -6.42 -14.45 -3.72
C GLY A 767 -6.18 -15.94 -3.92
N ILE A 768 -6.94 -16.62 -4.80
CA ILE A 768 -6.92 -18.09 -4.93
C ILE A 768 -6.27 -18.51 -6.24
N ASN A 769 -5.46 -19.55 -6.15
CA ASN A 769 -4.84 -20.19 -7.29
C ASN A 769 -5.62 -21.44 -7.68
N PHE A 770 -5.99 -21.53 -8.94
CA PHE A 770 -6.68 -22.69 -9.51
C PHE A 770 -5.72 -23.53 -10.37
N SER A 771 -4.66 -24.08 -9.73
CA SER A 771 -3.70 -24.94 -10.43
C SER A 771 -4.22 -26.36 -10.58
N ASP A 772 -3.72 -27.05 -11.57
CA ASP A 772 -3.91 -28.48 -11.81
C ASP A 772 -5.39 -28.88 -11.85
N GLU A 773 -5.79 -29.86 -11.06
CA GLU A 773 -7.16 -30.37 -11.06
C GLU A 773 -8.20 -29.41 -10.50
N LEU A 774 -7.78 -28.34 -9.84
CA LEU A 774 -8.70 -27.35 -9.27
C LEU A 774 -9.33 -26.43 -10.33
N GLY A 775 -8.62 -26.16 -11.45
CA GLY A 775 -9.07 -25.21 -12.47
C GLY A 775 -8.82 -25.64 -13.92
N ARG A 776 -9.29 -26.80 -14.34
CA ARG A 776 -9.13 -27.30 -15.71
C ARG A 776 -9.90 -26.47 -16.75
N CYS A 777 -10.97 -25.80 -16.35
CA CYS A 777 -11.72 -24.92 -17.23
C CYS A 777 -12.14 -23.66 -16.52
N VAL A 778 -11.82 -22.51 -17.10
CA VAL A 778 -12.28 -21.19 -16.66
C VAL A 778 -13.29 -20.66 -17.66
N ILE A 779 -14.48 -20.33 -17.17
CA ILE A 779 -15.58 -19.82 -17.97
C ILE A 779 -15.87 -18.37 -17.54
N MET A 780 -15.78 -17.44 -18.47
CA MET A 780 -16.13 -16.03 -18.26
C MET A 780 -17.49 -15.73 -18.83
N VAL A 781 -18.46 -15.38 -17.99
CA VAL A 781 -19.84 -15.07 -18.40
C VAL A 781 -19.97 -13.58 -18.68
N GLY A 782 -20.14 -13.24 -19.95
CA GLY A 782 -20.28 -11.85 -20.39
C GLY A 782 -19.01 -11.02 -20.17
N MET A 783 -19.15 -9.72 -20.30
CA MET A 783 -18.08 -8.75 -20.09
C MET A 783 -18.34 -7.97 -18.79
N PRO A 784 -17.41 -7.99 -17.80
CA PRO A 784 -17.58 -7.32 -16.51
C PRO A 784 -17.29 -5.82 -16.62
N TYR A 785 -18.18 -5.07 -17.27
CA TYR A 785 -18.08 -3.62 -17.32
C TYR A 785 -18.27 -3.01 -15.91
N PRO A 786 -17.49 -1.98 -15.55
CA PRO A 786 -17.68 -1.27 -14.29
C PRO A 786 -19.05 -0.58 -14.25
N ASN A 787 -19.50 -0.16 -13.08
CA ASN A 787 -20.74 0.60 -12.93
C ASN A 787 -20.59 1.99 -13.54
N ILE A 788 -21.01 2.14 -14.80
CA ILE A 788 -20.91 3.41 -15.56
C ILE A 788 -21.73 4.53 -14.91
N LYS A 789 -22.72 4.21 -14.07
CA LYS A 789 -23.55 5.19 -13.37
C LYS A 789 -22.89 5.74 -12.10
N SER A 790 -21.71 5.22 -11.70
CA SER A 790 -20.96 5.79 -10.59
C SER A 790 -20.54 7.23 -10.92
N PRO A 791 -20.87 8.20 -10.07
CA PRO A 791 -20.49 9.61 -10.27
C PRO A 791 -18.98 9.79 -10.44
N GLU A 792 -18.19 9.01 -9.69
CA GLU A 792 -16.72 9.03 -9.74
C GLU A 792 -16.20 8.61 -11.11
N LEU A 793 -16.78 7.52 -11.68
CA LEU A 793 -16.36 7.03 -13.00
C LEU A 793 -16.83 7.96 -14.11
N GLN A 794 -18.04 8.54 -14.02
CA GLN A 794 -18.54 9.51 -14.98
C GLN A 794 -17.64 10.75 -15.02
N GLU A 795 -17.24 11.27 -13.86
CA GLU A 795 -16.35 12.43 -13.80
C GLU A 795 -14.95 12.10 -14.35
N LYS A 796 -14.42 10.91 -14.02
CA LYS A 796 -13.14 10.45 -14.58
C LYS A 796 -13.18 10.34 -16.09
N ILE A 797 -14.30 9.86 -16.67
CA ILE A 797 -14.53 9.80 -18.11
C ILE A 797 -14.54 11.21 -18.70
N ALA A 798 -15.35 12.11 -18.13
CA ALA A 798 -15.46 13.50 -18.60
C ALA A 798 -14.11 14.24 -18.52
N TYR A 799 -13.37 14.02 -17.43
CA TYR A 799 -12.04 14.57 -17.25
C TYR A 799 -11.07 14.09 -18.32
N LEU A 800 -11.01 12.78 -18.61
CA LEU A 800 -10.11 12.22 -19.62
C LEU A 800 -10.49 12.67 -21.04
N ASP A 801 -11.78 12.73 -21.36
CA ASP A 801 -12.25 13.21 -22.66
C ASP A 801 -11.90 14.69 -22.91
N LYS A 802 -11.84 15.49 -21.84
CA LYS A 802 -11.45 16.90 -21.89
C LYS A 802 -9.94 17.12 -21.91
N SER A 803 -9.19 16.40 -21.06
CA SER A 803 -7.76 16.65 -20.83
C SER A 803 -6.84 15.91 -21.79
N MET A 804 -7.30 14.80 -22.40
CA MET A 804 -6.48 13.93 -23.25
C MET A 804 -7.16 13.59 -24.59
N PRO A 805 -7.56 14.57 -25.40
CA PRO A 805 -8.19 14.28 -26.69
C PRO A 805 -7.21 13.52 -27.61
N ARG A 806 -7.66 12.42 -28.20
CA ARG A 806 -6.86 11.58 -29.09
C ARG A 806 -6.96 12.01 -30.56
N ALA A 807 -5.87 11.87 -31.27
CA ALA A 807 -5.81 12.18 -32.71
C ALA A 807 -6.65 11.21 -33.58
N ASP A 808 -6.92 9.98 -33.08
CA ASP A 808 -7.72 8.97 -33.77
C ASP A 808 -9.25 9.14 -33.59
N GLY A 809 -9.67 10.19 -32.88
CA GLY A 809 -11.09 10.49 -32.62
C GLY A 809 -11.81 9.55 -31.67
N GLN A 810 -11.09 8.62 -31.04
CA GLN A 810 -11.68 7.75 -30.00
C GLN A 810 -11.77 8.49 -28.68
N SER A 811 -12.89 8.35 -27.98
CA SER A 811 -13.07 8.90 -26.63
C SER A 811 -12.17 8.16 -25.64
N PRO A 812 -11.22 8.85 -24.97
CA PRO A 812 -10.39 8.25 -23.90
C PRO A 812 -11.22 7.65 -22.76
N GLY A 813 -12.34 8.27 -22.41
CA GLY A 813 -13.24 7.74 -21.40
C GLY A 813 -13.90 6.41 -21.79
N ARG A 814 -14.27 6.25 -23.06
CA ARG A 814 -14.77 4.96 -23.57
C ARG A 814 -13.67 3.90 -23.55
N LEU A 815 -12.46 4.27 -23.92
CA LEU A 815 -11.31 3.37 -23.86
C LEU A 815 -11.01 2.93 -22.42
N LEU A 816 -11.10 3.84 -21.47
CA LEU A 816 -10.96 3.54 -20.04
C LEU A 816 -11.94 2.45 -19.59
N ILE A 817 -13.24 2.58 -19.94
CA ILE A 817 -14.26 1.60 -19.59
C ILE A 817 -13.94 0.22 -20.17
N GLU A 818 -13.55 0.17 -21.44
CA GLU A 818 -13.15 -1.08 -22.10
C GLU A 818 -11.89 -1.68 -21.47
N ASN A 819 -10.93 -0.84 -21.11
CA ASN A 819 -9.68 -1.27 -20.47
C ASN A 819 -9.91 -1.82 -19.07
N LEU A 820 -10.74 -1.17 -18.25
CA LEU A 820 -11.13 -1.67 -16.92
C LEU A 820 -11.83 -3.05 -17.03
N CYS A 821 -12.73 -3.21 -18.00
CA CYS A 821 -13.39 -4.48 -18.28
C CYS A 821 -12.36 -5.56 -18.63
N MET A 822 -11.48 -5.31 -19.61
CA MET A 822 -10.51 -6.30 -20.07
C MET A 822 -9.42 -6.60 -19.05
N LYS A 823 -9.04 -5.64 -18.22
CA LYS A 823 -8.13 -5.84 -17.08
C LYS A 823 -8.70 -6.86 -16.08
N ALA A 824 -9.98 -6.72 -15.74
CA ALA A 824 -10.66 -7.64 -14.85
C ALA A 824 -10.81 -9.06 -15.47
N VAL A 825 -11.07 -9.16 -16.78
CA VAL A 825 -11.07 -10.43 -17.53
C VAL A 825 -9.68 -11.06 -17.49
N ASN A 826 -8.64 -10.31 -17.87
CA ASN A 826 -7.25 -10.79 -17.94
C ASN A 826 -6.75 -11.29 -16.58
N GLN A 827 -7.10 -10.59 -15.50
CA GLN A 827 -6.77 -10.99 -14.15
C GLN A 827 -7.44 -12.31 -13.75
N SER A 828 -8.70 -12.52 -14.15
CA SER A 828 -9.46 -13.74 -13.84
C SER A 828 -8.96 -14.93 -14.63
N ILE A 829 -8.72 -14.79 -15.94
CA ILE A 829 -8.24 -15.88 -16.81
C ILE A 829 -6.77 -16.22 -16.55
N GLY A 830 -5.94 -15.27 -16.13
CA GLY A 830 -4.54 -15.51 -15.77
C GLY A 830 -4.33 -16.42 -14.57
N ARG A 831 -5.41 -16.86 -13.91
CA ARG A 831 -5.38 -17.79 -12.77
C ARG A 831 -5.50 -19.26 -13.15
N ALA A 832 -5.79 -19.54 -14.42
CA ALA A 832 -6.03 -20.89 -14.91
C ALA A 832 -4.78 -21.76 -14.99
N ILE A 833 -3.59 -21.15 -15.05
CA ILE A 833 -2.33 -21.86 -15.33
C ILE A 833 -1.23 -21.36 -14.42
N ARG A 834 -0.39 -22.30 -13.88
CA ARG A 834 0.64 -22.00 -12.89
C ARG A 834 2.03 -22.50 -13.20
N HIS A 835 2.18 -23.54 -13.98
CA HIS A 835 3.48 -24.13 -14.31
C HIS A 835 3.47 -24.75 -15.73
N GLN A 836 4.65 -25.07 -16.21
CA GLN A 836 4.87 -25.54 -17.59
C GLN A 836 4.04 -26.78 -17.97
N ASN A 837 3.83 -27.69 -17.02
CA ASN A 837 3.11 -28.94 -17.26
C ASN A 837 1.59 -28.83 -17.01
N ASP A 838 1.12 -27.66 -16.60
CA ASP A 838 -0.30 -27.43 -16.39
C ASP A 838 -1.05 -27.35 -17.73
N TYR A 839 -2.36 -27.58 -17.71
CA TYR A 839 -3.21 -27.44 -18.90
C TYR A 839 -4.62 -26.97 -18.52
N ALA A 840 -5.18 -26.08 -19.32
CA ALA A 840 -6.53 -25.58 -19.07
C ALA A 840 -7.22 -25.11 -20.36
N SER A 841 -8.57 -25.11 -20.32
CA SER A 841 -9.40 -24.43 -21.30
C SER A 841 -9.95 -23.14 -20.73
N ILE A 842 -9.97 -22.08 -21.52
CA ILE A 842 -10.57 -20.78 -21.19
C ILE A 842 -11.72 -20.52 -22.16
N VAL A 843 -12.93 -20.30 -21.65
CA VAL A 843 -14.11 -20.08 -22.47
C VAL A 843 -14.70 -18.70 -22.17
N LEU A 844 -14.60 -17.80 -23.14
CA LEU A 844 -15.15 -16.45 -23.08
C LEU A 844 -16.56 -16.48 -23.70
N VAL A 845 -17.57 -16.38 -22.84
CA VAL A 845 -18.98 -16.59 -23.21
C VAL A 845 -19.65 -15.25 -23.47
N ASP A 846 -19.38 -14.67 -24.64
CA ASP A 846 -20.03 -13.48 -25.17
C ASP A 846 -19.48 -13.20 -26.58
N HIS A 847 -20.37 -12.93 -27.54
CA HIS A 847 -19.97 -12.66 -28.92
C HIS A 847 -19.09 -11.40 -29.06
N ARG A 848 -19.22 -10.44 -28.14
CA ARG A 848 -18.46 -9.19 -28.16
C ARG A 848 -16.95 -9.40 -28.01
N TYR A 849 -16.50 -10.52 -27.42
CA TYR A 849 -15.09 -10.88 -27.35
C TYR A 849 -14.46 -11.14 -28.74
N SER A 850 -15.28 -11.44 -29.79
CA SER A 850 -14.78 -11.64 -31.15
C SER A 850 -14.35 -10.36 -31.84
N ARG A 851 -14.65 -9.18 -31.27
CA ARG A 851 -14.28 -7.88 -31.84
C ARG A 851 -12.77 -7.69 -31.80
N PRO A 852 -12.10 -7.25 -32.91
CA PRO A 852 -10.65 -7.07 -32.92
C PRO A 852 -10.13 -6.12 -31.85
N THR A 853 -10.87 -5.05 -31.53
CA THR A 853 -10.52 -4.09 -30.46
C THR A 853 -10.47 -4.72 -29.08
N ILE A 854 -11.30 -5.70 -28.81
CA ILE A 854 -11.36 -6.44 -27.55
C ILE A 854 -10.30 -7.55 -27.53
N LEU A 855 -10.19 -8.34 -28.60
CA LEU A 855 -9.20 -9.41 -28.72
C LEU A 855 -7.77 -8.89 -28.54
N ASN A 856 -7.48 -7.69 -29.06
CA ASN A 856 -6.16 -7.07 -28.96
C ASN A 856 -5.79 -6.69 -27.51
N LYS A 857 -6.74 -6.63 -26.59
CA LYS A 857 -6.53 -6.35 -25.16
C LYS A 857 -6.30 -7.59 -24.31
N LEU A 858 -6.39 -8.81 -24.93
CA LEU A 858 -5.97 -10.03 -24.25
C LEU A 858 -4.45 -10.12 -24.17
N PRO A 859 -3.88 -10.77 -23.13
CA PRO A 859 -2.46 -11.04 -23.05
C PRO A 859 -1.97 -11.79 -24.29
N HIS A 860 -0.76 -11.46 -24.77
CA HIS A 860 -0.23 -12.00 -26.04
C HIS A 860 -0.27 -13.53 -26.12
N TRP A 861 0.12 -14.22 -25.06
CA TRP A 861 0.16 -15.69 -24.99
C TRP A 861 -1.22 -16.36 -25.04
N ILE A 862 -2.29 -15.65 -24.65
CA ILE A 862 -3.69 -16.10 -24.80
C ILE A 862 -4.19 -15.75 -26.21
N LYS A 863 -3.98 -14.50 -26.63
CA LYS A 863 -4.46 -13.99 -27.92
C LYS A 863 -4.01 -14.86 -29.08
N THR A 864 -2.73 -15.24 -29.14
CA THR A 864 -2.14 -16.06 -30.23
C THR A 864 -2.79 -17.44 -30.37
N SER A 865 -3.31 -18.01 -29.26
CA SER A 865 -3.96 -19.34 -29.24
C SER A 865 -5.47 -19.26 -29.28
N THR A 866 -6.08 -18.06 -29.23
CA THR A 866 -7.53 -17.88 -29.11
C THR A 866 -8.27 -18.29 -30.40
N GLN A 867 -9.28 -19.14 -30.25
CA GLN A 867 -10.14 -19.63 -31.32
C GLN A 867 -11.52 -18.99 -31.21
N ILE A 868 -11.98 -18.30 -32.25
CA ILE A 868 -13.35 -17.80 -32.32
C ILE A 868 -14.25 -18.92 -32.85
N LYS A 869 -15.25 -19.29 -32.06
CA LYS A 869 -16.27 -20.31 -32.43
C LYS A 869 -17.64 -19.66 -32.59
N PRO A 870 -18.10 -19.45 -33.83
CA PRO A 870 -19.41 -18.85 -34.08
C PRO A 870 -20.57 -19.62 -33.46
N THR A 871 -20.48 -20.97 -33.39
CA THR A 871 -21.51 -21.85 -32.90
C THR A 871 -21.00 -22.79 -31.80
N PHE A 872 -21.92 -23.34 -30.99
CA PHE A 872 -21.59 -24.16 -29.84
C PHE A 872 -20.95 -25.51 -30.22
N GLY A 873 -21.45 -26.19 -31.25
CA GLY A 873 -20.98 -27.53 -31.63
C GLY A 873 -19.48 -27.65 -31.83
N PRO A 874 -18.84 -26.80 -32.69
CA PRO A 874 -17.42 -26.76 -32.88
C PRO A 874 -16.62 -26.38 -31.61
N ALA A 875 -17.16 -25.53 -30.73
CA ALA A 875 -16.55 -25.20 -29.45
C ALA A 875 -16.50 -26.39 -28.52
N PHE A 876 -17.65 -27.09 -28.36
CA PHE A 876 -17.74 -28.29 -27.55
C PHE A 876 -16.84 -29.43 -28.06
N ALA A 877 -16.79 -29.63 -29.37
CA ALA A 877 -15.91 -30.61 -30.01
C ALA A 877 -14.42 -30.30 -29.72
N ALA A 878 -14.04 -29.02 -29.81
CA ALA A 878 -12.66 -28.60 -29.55
C ALA A 878 -12.28 -28.87 -28.06
N VAL A 879 -13.13 -28.50 -27.10
CA VAL A 879 -12.90 -28.75 -25.67
C VAL A 879 -12.82 -30.24 -25.37
N ARG A 880 -13.75 -31.04 -25.93
CA ARG A 880 -13.75 -32.51 -25.76
C ARG A 880 -12.47 -33.13 -26.32
N LYS A 881 -12.04 -32.74 -27.51
CA LYS A 881 -10.82 -33.24 -28.15
C LYS A 881 -9.60 -32.89 -27.32
N PHE A 882 -9.50 -31.63 -26.87
CA PHE A 882 -8.40 -31.17 -26.04
C PHE A 882 -8.20 -32.02 -24.76
N PHE A 883 -9.29 -32.28 -24.01
CA PHE A 883 -9.16 -33.07 -22.79
C PHE A 883 -8.97 -34.57 -23.06
N GLN A 884 -9.46 -35.10 -24.17
CA GLN A 884 -9.18 -36.48 -24.59
C GLN A 884 -7.70 -36.68 -24.92
N GLU A 885 -7.08 -35.74 -25.65
CA GLU A 885 -5.67 -35.78 -25.96
C GLU A 885 -4.81 -35.70 -24.67
N LYS A 886 -5.18 -34.84 -23.70
CA LYS A 886 -4.49 -34.76 -22.42
C LYS A 886 -4.60 -36.05 -21.60
N LYS A 887 -5.75 -36.70 -21.59
CA LYS A 887 -5.93 -37.97 -20.90
C LYS A 887 -5.10 -39.08 -21.51
N SER A 888 -4.95 -39.11 -22.83
CA SER A 888 -4.11 -40.10 -23.54
C SER A 888 -2.61 -39.89 -23.28
N SER A 889 -2.18 -38.64 -23.19
CA SER A 889 -0.78 -38.32 -22.90
C SER A 889 -0.40 -38.71 -21.47
N CYS A 890 -1.26 -38.50 -20.47
CA CYS A 890 -0.99 -38.88 -19.08
C CYS A 890 -0.91 -40.41 -18.87
N SER A 891 -1.62 -41.19 -19.70
CA SER A 891 -1.56 -42.65 -19.63
C SER A 891 -0.31 -43.23 -20.35
N ALA A 892 0.30 -42.48 -21.26
CA ALA A 892 1.51 -42.88 -21.94
C ALA A 892 2.80 -42.61 -21.11
N ASP A 893 2.76 -41.60 -20.21
CA ASP A 893 3.86 -41.26 -19.31
C ASP A 893 3.88 -42.13 -18.01
N GLN A 894 2.88 -42.97 -17.77
CA GLN A 894 2.75 -43.91 -16.65
C GLN A 894 3.06 -45.35 -17.02
N CYS A 895 3.29 -45.67 -18.29
CA CYS A 895 3.90 -46.89 -18.79
C CYS A 895 5.36 -46.69 -19.17
#